data_418297fb512031fe5760377ccc8f4f25
#
_entry.id   418297fb512031fe5760377ccc8f4f25
#
_cell.length_a   1.000
_cell.length_b   1.000
_cell.length_c   1.000
_cell.angle_alpha   90.00
_cell.angle_beta   90.00
_cell.angle_gamma   90.00
#
_symmetry.space_group_name_H-M   'P 1'
#
loop_
_entity.id
_entity.type
_entity.pdbx_description
1 polymer ?
#
loop_
_entity_poly.entity_id
_entity_poly.type
_entity_poly.pdbx_seq_one_letter_code
_entity_poly.pdbx_strand_id
1 'polypeptide(L)'
;MQTKNYQLTIEETMEKYGLKDRTGLTKKEAAQRLSEVGLNQLATKKTPKWKLLLRQFNNMIIYILIFSALLTLLMGHLSDAIIIGTVVLVNALIGYYQEANASDALEHIKQMLSTQATVYREGTRQDIAATEVVPGDVVFLEAGDNVPADLRIIEADNLRIQESPLTGEPDSVEKTSMPLLEDAIALAEQSNIAFASTSVTSGSGKGIVIATGQTTEIGKISFEVNRTEERKTPLMKEIDGLGKGITYVIMGVAIALFVVSLFLETYALSVLSLAVVTMIVGSIPEGLPATTSVVLAMGVSEMAKNKQTIIKTLPAVETLGSVDVIATDKTGTLTKNEMTVKDIVLAHQQYQITGDGYQPKGDILPLSPVTEADEQELTLFLEAGFEANDTVLVEEENHWGINGEPTDGSFLTLYYKKFAYPETPGYQEIAMLPFDSDYRYMAKLVQNQAGERLLFVKGSPDKLFAMAKVYDQNFNEKSWSAKVQGLSSEGKRVVAVGYRSLTDQQTVDSLDETVFAEGVQLLGIAGIIDPPREEVIASLQEMKQAGVQVKMITGDHPLTAKAIGEKLGLAKEINVVTGSELDQMAERDFQDAVIRNQVFARTTPKNKLEIIKALQAKGKVTAMTGDGVNDAPALKRADIGVAMGISGTDVAKDSADMILTDDNFGTMASAIQEGRRIYDNIKKSILFLLPTSFAEGLIIAFTILMQNDMPLQATQLLWINMVSAITIQFAFIFEPAEKGIMQRKPRKTGNRLLNNHDIWQMAYVSVLMAVISILAYEWLLTQDVDQAVASTMMVNIVVLSKIFYLFNIRTSESAFSKASFTNPKAFLIIGVMVALQVVLTYVPFMQKAFHTANLSLTGWGIALLSGAVILLVTELDKWFRDRKEYNVGYKAIRE
;
A
#
# COMPACT_ATOMS: atom_id res chain seq x y z
N MET A 1 45.75 -21.35 1.21
CA MET A 1 44.46 -20.87 0.65
C MET A 1 43.42 -21.06 1.70
N GLN A 2 42.62 -20.03 2.03
CA GLN A 2 41.48 -20.21 2.92
C GLN A 2 40.42 -21.05 2.21
N THR A 3 40.03 -22.19 2.80
CA THR A 3 38.99 -23.06 2.26
C THR A 3 37.67 -22.29 2.20
N LYS A 4 37.03 -22.28 1.04
CA LYS A 4 35.79 -21.54 0.81
C LYS A 4 34.60 -22.24 1.51
N ASN A 5 33.57 -21.50 1.93
CA ASN A 5 32.47 -22.05 2.71
C ASN A 5 31.69 -23.17 2.00
N TYR A 6 31.57 -23.12 0.68
CA TYR A 6 30.91 -24.18 -0.09
C TYR A 6 31.71 -25.49 -0.19
N GLN A 7 33.04 -25.46 0.11
CA GLN A 7 33.87 -26.64 0.13
C GLN A 7 33.86 -27.37 1.49
N LEU A 8 33.42 -26.70 2.55
CA LEU A 8 33.42 -27.26 3.89
C LEU A 8 32.33 -28.30 4.08
N THR A 9 32.64 -29.37 4.80
CA THR A 9 31.65 -30.30 5.32
C THR A 9 30.77 -29.60 6.37
N ILE A 10 29.68 -30.25 6.79
CA ILE A 10 28.80 -29.72 7.82
C ILE A 10 29.58 -29.55 9.13
N GLU A 11 30.36 -30.57 9.52
CA GLU A 11 31.16 -30.58 10.73
C GLU A 11 32.22 -29.47 10.74
N GLU A 12 32.97 -29.33 9.63
CA GLU A 12 33.95 -28.25 9.49
C GLU A 12 33.30 -26.85 9.53
N THR A 13 32.08 -26.73 8.96
CA THR A 13 31.32 -25.46 9.04
C THR A 13 30.89 -25.17 10.47
N MET A 14 30.39 -26.16 11.19
CA MET A 14 30.02 -26.03 12.61
C MET A 14 31.24 -25.63 13.46
N GLU A 15 32.38 -26.29 13.27
CA GLU A 15 33.61 -25.97 13.99
C GLU A 15 34.08 -24.55 13.68
N LYS A 16 34.10 -24.15 12.40
CA LYS A 16 34.52 -22.81 11.97
C LYS A 16 33.68 -21.69 12.62
N TYR A 17 32.37 -21.90 12.78
CA TYR A 17 31.45 -20.93 13.37
C TYR A 17 31.19 -21.19 14.88
N GLY A 18 31.92 -22.12 15.48
CA GLY A 18 31.94 -22.36 16.93
C GLY A 18 30.66 -22.98 17.46
N LEU A 19 29.97 -23.79 16.64
CA LEU A 19 28.79 -24.54 17.02
C LEU A 19 29.18 -25.91 17.57
N LYS A 20 28.62 -26.27 18.70
CA LYS A 20 28.84 -27.60 19.32
C LYS A 20 27.98 -28.69 18.69
N ASP A 21 26.78 -28.33 18.30
CA ASP A 21 25.80 -29.21 17.69
C ASP A 21 24.82 -28.40 16.81
N ARG A 22 23.78 -29.05 16.28
CA ARG A 22 22.75 -28.42 15.44
C ARG A 22 21.66 -27.67 16.24
N THR A 23 21.81 -27.54 17.56
CA THR A 23 20.85 -26.85 18.44
C THR A 23 20.99 -25.33 18.37
N GLY A 24 22.04 -24.83 17.72
CA GLY A 24 22.29 -23.42 17.49
C GLY A 24 23.03 -22.74 18.65
N LEU A 25 23.16 -21.43 18.57
CA LEU A 25 23.84 -20.59 19.54
C LEU A 25 23.04 -20.45 20.83
N THR A 26 23.71 -20.21 21.95
CA THR A 26 23.04 -19.72 23.15
C THR A 26 22.64 -18.24 22.98
N LYS A 27 21.60 -17.79 23.70
CA LYS A 27 21.18 -16.38 23.70
C LYS A 27 22.32 -15.41 24.05
N LYS A 28 23.22 -15.84 24.94
CA LYS A 28 24.37 -15.04 25.37
C LYS A 28 25.42 -14.92 24.27
N GLU A 29 25.72 -16.01 23.57
CA GLU A 29 26.68 -16.02 22.46
C GLU A 29 26.12 -15.20 21.27
N ALA A 30 24.83 -15.33 20.94
CA ALA A 30 24.19 -14.54 19.91
C ALA A 30 24.23 -13.03 20.23
N ALA A 31 23.94 -12.63 21.47
CA ALA A 31 24.02 -11.23 21.89
C ALA A 31 25.45 -10.68 21.84
N GLN A 32 26.44 -11.49 22.22
CA GLN A 32 27.86 -11.11 22.12
C GLN A 32 28.25 -10.92 20.65
N ARG A 33 27.96 -11.87 19.77
CA ARG A 33 28.25 -11.75 18.33
C ARG A 33 27.54 -10.57 17.69
N LEU A 34 26.29 -10.29 18.09
CA LEU A 34 25.56 -9.11 17.62
C LEU A 34 26.27 -7.80 18.00
N SER A 35 26.87 -7.74 19.22
CA SER A 35 27.64 -6.57 19.64
C SER A 35 28.98 -6.42 18.90
N GLU A 36 29.58 -7.52 18.44
CA GLU A 36 30.86 -7.54 17.73
C GLU A 36 30.70 -7.28 16.23
N VAL A 37 29.70 -7.91 15.58
CA VAL A 37 29.48 -7.86 14.12
C VAL A 37 28.52 -6.73 13.74
N GLY A 38 27.64 -6.31 14.64
CA GLY A 38 26.57 -5.35 14.39
C GLY A 38 25.34 -6.00 13.78
N LEU A 39 24.34 -5.17 13.47
CA LEU A 39 23.06 -5.61 12.89
C LEU A 39 23.25 -6.16 11.47
N ASN A 40 22.52 -7.22 11.15
CA ASN A 40 22.42 -7.79 9.81
C ASN A 40 21.57 -6.87 8.91
N GLN A 41 22.17 -5.81 8.42
CA GLN A 41 21.53 -4.85 7.50
C GLN A 41 22.55 -4.29 6.52
N LEU A 42 22.10 -4.04 5.31
CA LEU A 42 22.91 -3.33 4.32
C LEU A 42 23.10 -1.89 4.78
N ALA A 43 24.32 -1.37 4.71
CA ALA A 43 24.59 0.01 5.09
C ALA A 43 23.83 0.96 4.18
N THR A 44 22.71 1.43 4.63
CA THR A 44 22.08 2.61 4.04
C THR A 44 22.90 3.83 4.47
N LYS A 45 23.54 4.51 3.53
CA LYS A 45 24.18 5.81 3.82
C LYS A 45 23.08 6.79 4.22
N LYS A 46 22.81 6.92 5.51
CA LYS A 46 22.02 8.05 6.01
C LYS A 46 22.67 9.32 5.51
N THR A 47 21.94 10.10 4.74
CA THR A 47 22.44 11.42 4.30
C THR A 47 22.67 12.25 5.56
N PRO A 48 23.92 12.63 5.88
CA PRO A 48 24.18 13.38 7.12
C PRO A 48 23.37 14.67 7.11
N LYS A 49 22.78 15.02 8.27
CA LYS A 49 21.85 16.15 8.44
C LYS A 49 22.40 17.48 7.88
N TRP A 50 23.70 17.70 7.97
CA TRP A 50 24.34 18.91 7.39
C TRP A 50 24.31 18.93 5.85
N LYS A 51 24.33 17.76 5.19
CA LYS A 51 24.19 17.71 3.71
C LYS A 51 22.76 18.03 3.27
N LEU A 52 21.75 17.64 4.04
CA LEU A 52 20.36 18.04 3.79
C LEU A 52 20.23 19.58 3.87
N LEU A 53 20.88 20.19 4.86
CA LEU A 53 20.89 21.65 4.98
C LEU A 53 21.61 22.32 3.78
N LEU A 54 22.78 21.82 3.38
CA LEU A 54 23.49 22.36 2.22
C LEU A 54 22.72 22.16 0.90
N ARG A 55 21.97 21.07 0.79
CA ARG A 55 21.11 20.80 -0.38
C ARG A 55 20.04 21.87 -0.55
N GLN A 56 19.57 22.50 0.54
CA GLN A 56 18.59 23.59 0.46
C GLN A 56 19.16 24.80 -0.31
N PHE A 57 20.48 25.06 -0.21
CA PHE A 57 21.11 26.12 -0.95
C PHE A 57 21.31 25.82 -2.44
N ASN A 58 21.15 24.58 -2.88
CA ASN A 58 21.24 24.18 -4.29
C ASN A 58 19.89 24.31 -5.00
N ASN A 59 19.32 25.50 -4.98
CA ASN A 59 18.05 25.83 -5.62
C ASN A 59 18.20 27.11 -6.42
N MET A 60 17.64 27.15 -7.63
CA MET A 60 17.69 28.30 -8.53
C MET A 60 17.14 29.57 -7.86
N ILE A 61 16.12 29.45 -7.06
CA ILE A 61 15.48 30.56 -6.33
C ILE A 61 16.46 31.18 -5.33
N ILE A 62 17.13 30.33 -4.54
CA ILE A 62 18.12 30.79 -3.56
C ILE A 62 19.31 31.47 -4.27
N TYR A 63 19.72 30.99 -5.43
CA TYR A 63 20.75 31.67 -6.21
C TYR A 63 20.30 33.06 -6.66
N ILE A 64 19.02 33.23 -7.06
CA ILE A 64 18.44 34.51 -7.40
C ILE A 64 18.41 35.44 -6.17
N LEU A 65 17.99 34.92 -4.99
CA LEU A 65 17.98 35.68 -3.74
C LEU A 65 19.39 36.11 -3.30
N ILE A 66 20.38 35.22 -3.39
CA ILE A 66 21.77 35.54 -3.09
C ILE A 66 22.30 36.60 -4.06
N PHE A 67 21.99 36.46 -5.35
CA PHE A 67 22.34 37.48 -6.35
C PHE A 67 21.67 38.82 -6.04
N SER A 68 20.38 38.79 -5.64
CA SER A 68 19.64 39.98 -5.24
C SER A 68 20.24 40.65 -4.00
N ALA A 69 20.62 39.89 -2.99
CA ALA A 69 21.26 40.39 -1.79
C ALA A 69 22.60 41.05 -2.13
N LEU A 70 23.37 40.43 -3.02
CA LEU A 70 24.67 40.98 -3.47
C LEU A 70 24.49 42.27 -4.26
N LEU A 71 23.51 42.31 -5.18
CA LEU A 71 23.19 43.50 -5.95
C LEU A 71 22.74 44.67 -5.05
N THR A 72 21.84 44.37 -4.10
CA THR A 72 21.33 45.35 -3.11
C THR A 72 22.47 45.90 -2.24
N LEU A 73 23.43 45.04 -1.86
CA LEU A 73 24.63 45.44 -1.12
C LEU A 73 25.52 46.36 -1.97
N LEU A 74 25.76 46.04 -3.24
CA LEU A 74 26.55 46.86 -4.16
C LEU A 74 25.91 48.23 -4.40
N MET A 75 24.58 48.32 -4.31
CA MET A 75 23.84 49.57 -4.41
C MET A 75 23.83 50.41 -3.13
N GLY A 76 24.47 49.93 -2.05
CA GLY A 76 24.60 50.65 -0.79
C GLY A 76 23.43 50.42 0.21
N HIS A 77 22.48 49.57 -0.11
CA HIS A 77 21.33 49.22 0.76
C HIS A 77 21.66 48.04 1.71
N LEU A 78 22.54 48.27 2.67
CA LEU A 78 23.05 47.25 3.58
C LEU A 78 21.92 46.58 4.38
N SER A 79 20.94 47.34 4.87
CA SER A 79 19.80 46.85 5.66
C SER A 79 19.00 45.80 4.87
N ASP A 80 18.65 46.11 3.63
CA ASP A 80 17.84 45.22 2.77
C ASP A 80 18.63 43.95 2.39
N ALA A 81 19.94 44.11 2.10
CA ALA A 81 20.79 42.96 1.83
C ALA A 81 20.88 41.97 3.02
N ILE A 82 20.98 42.50 4.25
CA ILE A 82 20.97 41.67 5.46
C ILE A 82 19.61 40.97 5.64
N ILE A 83 18.49 41.65 5.37
CA ILE A 83 17.15 41.07 5.49
C ILE A 83 16.96 39.96 4.47
N ILE A 84 17.33 40.21 3.20
CA ILE A 84 17.27 39.19 2.14
C ILE A 84 18.13 37.97 2.53
N GLY A 85 19.34 38.18 3.01
CA GLY A 85 20.24 37.11 3.49
C GLY A 85 19.64 36.34 4.68
N THR A 86 18.98 37.04 5.60
CA THR A 86 18.27 36.41 6.74
C THR A 86 17.11 35.57 6.27
N VAL A 87 16.32 36.04 5.31
CA VAL A 87 15.20 35.28 4.73
C VAL A 87 15.71 34.03 4.00
N VAL A 88 16.80 34.13 3.25
CA VAL A 88 17.45 32.96 2.62
C VAL A 88 17.83 31.91 3.68
N LEU A 89 18.42 32.36 4.79
CA LEU A 89 18.78 31.43 5.88
C LEU A 89 17.56 30.80 6.53
N VAL A 90 16.53 31.61 6.82
CA VAL A 90 15.26 31.12 7.40
C VAL A 90 14.58 30.13 6.46
N ASN A 91 14.48 30.41 5.18
CA ASN A 91 13.90 29.50 4.18
C ASN A 91 14.70 28.18 4.09
N ALA A 92 16.05 28.27 4.10
CA ALA A 92 16.89 27.07 4.10
C ALA A 92 16.68 26.22 5.37
N LEU A 93 16.53 26.84 6.56
CA LEU A 93 16.23 26.14 7.81
C LEU A 93 14.85 25.50 7.79
N ILE A 94 13.84 26.18 7.26
CA ILE A 94 12.48 25.65 7.11
C ILE A 94 12.48 24.46 6.15
N GLY A 95 13.09 24.60 4.98
CA GLY A 95 13.22 23.51 4.01
C GLY A 95 13.95 22.30 4.60
N TYR A 96 15.03 22.55 5.34
CA TYR A 96 15.73 21.50 6.08
C TYR A 96 14.82 20.77 7.08
N TYR A 97 14.09 21.51 7.90
CA TYR A 97 13.19 20.93 8.90
C TYR A 97 12.06 20.12 8.25
N GLN A 98 11.49 20.62 7.16
CA GLN A 98 10.46 19.90 6.40
C GLN A 98 10.99 18.61 5.78
N GLU A 99 12.16 18.65 5.12
CA GLU A 99 12.78 17.49 4.48
C GLU A 99 13.24 16.44 5.53
N ALA A 100 13.78 16.90 6.67
CA ALA A 100 14.17 16.02 7.76
C ALA A 100 12.96 15.28 8.36
N ASN A 101 11.86 15.99 8.64
CA ASN A 101 10.63 15.36 9.16
C ASN A 101 10.02 14.37 8.15
N ALA A 102 10.03 14.69 6.87
CA ALA A 102 9.55 13.79 5.83
C ALA A 102 10.43 12.53 5.74
N SER A 103 11.74 12.68 5.81
CA SER A 103 12.70 11.57 5.81
C SER A 103 12.56 10.69 7.05
N ASP A 104 12.45 11.28 8.24
CA ASP A 104 12.27 10.55 9.50
C ASP A 104 10.95 9.76 9.50
N ALA A 105 9.86 10.34 8.98
CA ALA A 105 8.57 9.63 8.85
C ALA A 105 8.67 8.40 7.95
N LEU A 106 9.36 8.50 6.81
CA LEU A 106 9.59 7.38 5.88
C LEU A 106 10.52 6.31 6.49
N GLU A 107 11.51 6.72 7.29
CA GLU A 107 12.40 5.77 7.96
C GLU A 107 11.67 4.94 9.02
N HIS A 108 10.78 5.57 9.79
CA HIS A 108 9.93 4.84 10.75
C HIS A 108 9.05 3.80 10.05
N ILE A 109 8.52 4.11 8.89
CA ILE A 109 7.70 3.16 8.12
C ILE A 109 8.55 1.98 7.64
N LYS A 110 9.79 2.22 7.17
CA LYS A 110 10.71 1.14 6.78
C LYS A 110 11.06 0.22 7.95
N GLN A 111 11.16 0.75 9.17
CA GLN A 111 11.39 -0.07 10.37
C GLN A 111 10.20 -0.95 10.74
N MET A 112 8.97 -0.57 10.40
CA MET A 112 7.78 -1.39 10.60
C MET A 112 7.71 -2.59 9.64
N LEU A 113 8.55 -2.61 8.61
CA LEU A 113 8.63 -3.66 7.58
C LEU A 113 9.80 -4.64 7.83
N SER A 114 10.37 -4.69 9.04
CA SER A 114 11.45 -5.63 9.33
C SER A 114 10.96 -7.06 9.14
N THR A 115 11.59 -7.78 8.19
CA THR A 115 11.38 -9.23 8.00
C THR A 115 11.81 -9.98 9.24
N GLN A 116 11.11 -11.07 9.54
CA GLN A 116 11.49 -11.99 10.62
C GLN A 116 12.35 -13.13 10.05
N ALA A 117 13.13 -13.75 10.90
CA ALA A 117 13.89 -14.94 10.58
C ALA A 117 13.66 -16.00 11.65
N THR A 118 13.33 -17.20 11.24
CA THR A 118 13.15 -18.33 12.13
C THR A 118 14.51 -18.98 12.41
N VAL A 119 14.94 -18.95 13.66
CA VAL A 119 16.24 -19.49 14.07
C VAL A 119 16.11 -20.55 15.16
N TYR A 120 17.08 -21.46 15.17
CA TYR A 120 17.27 -22.38 16.33
C TYR A 120 18.32 -21.80 17.26
N ARG A 121 17.93 -21.49 18.50
CA ARG A 121 18.85 -21.12 19.57
C ARG A 121 18.51 -21.96 20.82
N GLU A 122 19.54 -22.56 21.44
CA GLU A 122 19.37 -23.48 22.58
C GLU A 122 18.42 -24.64 22.30
N GLY A 123 18.37 -25.13 21.04
CA GLY A 123 17.51 -26.23 20.60
C GLY A 123 16.04 -25.85 20.41
N THR A 124 15.65 -24.60 20.63
CA THR A 124 14.26 -24.13 20.43
C THR A 124 14.15 -23.29 19.17
N ARG A 125 13.09 -23.53 18.39
CA ARG A 125 12.71 -22.70 17.26
C ARG A 125 12.12 -21.39 17.78
N GLN A 126 12.61 -20.25 17.30
CA GLN A 126 12.11 -18.93 17.68
C GLN A 126 12.22 -17.95 16.51
N ASP A 127 11.27 -17.04 16.41
CA ASP A 127 11.29 -15.98 15.41
C ASP A 127 11.98 -14.75 16.01
N ILE A 128 12.94 -14.21 15.26
CA ILE A 128 13.67 -13.00 15.61
C ILE A 128 13.62 -12.02 14.44
N ALA A 129 13.88 -10.74 14.71
CA ALA A 129 14.09 -9.79 13.62
C ALA A 129 15.27 -10.25 12.75
N ALA A 130 15.10 -10.28 11.42
CA ALA A 130 16.18 -10.68 10.50
C ALA A 130 17.44 -9.83 10.68
N THR A 131 17.29 -8.60 11.19
CA THR A 131 18.42 -7.70 11.53
C THR A 131 19.25 -8.19 12.73
N GLU A 132 18.73 -9.09 13.55
CA GLU A 132 19.42 -9.65 14.74
C GLU A 132 20.08 -11.00 14.48
N VAL A 133 20.03 -11.47 13.23
CA VAL A 133 20.71 -12.69 12.80
C VAL A 133 22.22 -12.46 12.80
N VAL A 134 22.98 -13.41 13.37
CA VAL A 134 24.43 -13.32 13.48
C VAL A 134 25.13 -14.53 12.85
N PRO A 135 26.40 -14.41 12.44
CA PRO A 135 27.17 -15.55 11.95
C PRO A 135 27.20 -16.68 12.97
N GLY A 136 26.84 -17.90 12.54
CA GLY A 136 26.70 -19.08 13.38
C GLY A 136 25.28 -19.34 13.89
N ASP A 137 24.31 -18.49 13.66
CA ASP A 137 22.90 -18.87 13.88
C ASP A 137 22.51 -20.01 12.93
N VAL A 138 21.63 -20.88 13.38
CA VAL A 138 21.00 -21.92 12.55
C VAL A 138 19.62 -21.41 12.13
N VAL A 139 19.47 -21.07 10.87
CA VAL A 139 18.23 -20.55 10.29
C VAL A 139 17.41 -21.70 9.71
N PHE A 140 16.13 -21.71 9.96
CA PHE A 140 15.15 -22.54 9.29
C PHE A 140 14.52 -21.76 8.13
N LEU A 141 14.38 -22.42 7.01
CA LEU A 141 13.77 -21.88 5.79
C LEU A 141 12.61 -22.75 5.34
N GLU A 142 11.51 -22.14 4.95
CA GLU A 142 10.37 -22.81 4.33
C GLU A 142 9.85 -22.00 3.12
N ALA A 143 9.01 -22.65 2.31
CA ALA A 143 8.47 -22.00 1.11
C ALA A 143 7.77 -20.68 1.45
N GLY A 144 8.17 -19.59 0.78
CA GLY A 144 7.67 -18.25 1.02
C GLY A 144 8.58 -17.34 1.84
N ASP A 145 9.63 -17.89 2.45
CA ASP A 145 10.61 -17.11 3.21
C ASP A 145 11.61 -16.39 2.31
N ASN A 146 12.10 -15.28 2.78
CA ASN A 146 13.31 -14.66 2.28
C ASN A 146 14.51 -15.14 3.08
N VAL A 147 15.60 -15.47 2.39
CA VAL A 147 16.86 -15.85 3.01
C VAL A 147 17.48 -14.63 3.71
N PRO A 148 17.58 -14.62 5.07
CA PRO A 148 17.93 -13.42 5.81
C PRO A 148 19.42 -13.05 5.75
N ALA A 149 20.28 -14.01 5.46
CA ALA A 149 21.73 -13.87 5.45
C ALA A 149 22.32 -14.93 4.51
N ASP A 150 23.61 -14.89 4.20
CA ASP A 150 24.22 -16.00 3.45
C ASP A 150 24.34 -17.23 4.36
N LEU A 151 23.78 -18.35 3.92
CA LEU A 151 23.67 -19.58 4.70
C LEU A 151 24.43 -20.73 4.01
N ARG A 152 25.17 -21.53 4.77
CA ARG A 152 25.63 -22.85 4.36
C ARG A 152 24.54 -23.87 4.73
N ILE A 153 23.89 -24.46 3.72
CA ILE A 153 22.83 -25.44 3.92
C ILE A 153 23.37 -26.70 4.59
N ILE A 154 22.74 -27.13 5.68
CA ILE A 154 23.07 -28.33 6.43
C ILE A 154 21.97 -29.40 6.37
N GLU A 155 20.75 -29.01 6.01
CA GLU A 155 19.62 -29.88 5.84
C GLU A 155 18.74 -29.30 4.72
N ALA A 156 18.31 -30.10 3.76
CA ALA A 156 17.45 -29.67 2.67
C ALA A 156 16.45 -30.79 2.36
N ASP A 157 15.16 -30.43 2.36
CA ASP A 157 14.06 -31.29 1.98
C ASP A 157 13.31 -30.63 0.81
N ASN A 158 13.62 -31.06 -0.41
CA ASN A 158 13.12 -30.48 -1.66
C ASN A 158 13.27 -28.94 -1.73
N LEU A 159 14.27 -28.39 -1.03
CA LEU A 159 14.50 -26.96 -0.90
C LEU A 159 14.93 -26.37 -2.25
N ARG A 160 14.13 -25.45 -2.78
CA ARG A 160 14.42 -24.69 -3.99
C ARG A 160 14.40 -23.20 -3.70
N ILE A 161 15.40 -22.48 -4.22
CA ILE A 161 15.59 -21.05 -3.97
C ILE A 161 15.69 -20.32 -5.31
N GLN A 162 14.96 -19.24 -5.46
CA GLN A 162 15.05 -18.34 -6.60
C GLN A 162 16.16 -17.31 -6.35
N GLU A 163 17.22 -17.40 -7.12
CA GLU A 163 18.43 -16.59 -6.96
C GLU A 163 18.58 -15.48 -8.01
N SER A 164 17.50 -15.18 -8.73
CA SER A 164 17.50 -14.15 -9.78
C SER A 164 18.05 -12.76 -9.37
N PRO A 165 17.93 -12.31 -8.11
CA PRO A 165 18.55 -11.04 -7.70
C PRO A 165 20.07 -11.01 -7.79
N LEU A 166 20.72 -12.18 -7.73
CA LEU A 166 22.16 -12.34 -7.78
C LEU A 166 22.66 -12.89 -9.12
N THR A 167 21.94 -13.85 -9.69
CA THR A 167 22.37 -14.58 -10.88
C THR A 167 21.77 -14.02 -12.17
N GLY A 168 20.64 -13.33 -12.08
CA GLY A 168 19.83 -12.87 -13.22
C GLY A 168 18.97 -13.96 -13.86
N GLU A 169 19.14 -15.23 -13.43
CA GLU A 169 18.36 -16.36 -13.97
C GLU A 169 17.01 -16.51 -13.24
N PRO A 170 15.91 -16.68 -13.98
CA PRO A 170 14.57 -16.74 -13.38
C PRO A 170 14.23 -18.08 -12.72
N ASP A 171 14.98 -19.15 -13.04
CA ASP A 171 14.68 -20.48 -12.56
C ASP A 171 15.17 -20.68 -11.11
N SER A 172 14.40 -21.43 -10.32
CA SER A 172 14.80 -21.76 -8.95
C SER A 172 15.81 -22.90 -8.91
N VAL A 173 16.83 -22.74 -8.09
CA VAL A 173 17.95 -23.70 -7.91
C VAL A 173 17.62 -24.64 -6.77
N GLU A 174 17.77 -25.95 -7.01
CA GLU A 174 17.65 -26.96 -5.96
C GLU A 174 18.87 -26.93 -5.05
N LYS A 175 18.64 -26.90 -3.73
CA LYS A 175 19.70 -26.83 -2.73
C LYS A 175 20.04 -28.19 -2.13
N THR A 176 21.31 -28.39 -1.80
CA THR A 176 21.86 -29.61 -1.22
C THR A 176 22.71 -29.30 0.01
N SER A 177 22.86 -30.25 0.89
CA SER A 177 23.79 -30.14 2.04
C SER A 177 25.21 -30.64 1.73
N MET A 178 25.45 -31.25 0.57
CA MET A 178 26.74 -31.84 0.22
C MET A 178 27.83 -30.80 -0.03
N PRO A 179 29.10 -31.02 0.37
CA PRO A 179 30.20 -30.11 0.05
C PRO A 179 30.53 -30.14 -1.45
N LEU A 180 30.87 -28.98 -2.01
CA LEU A 180 31.28 -28.84 -3.41
C LEU A 180 32.80 -28.75 -3.45
N LEU A 181 33.44 -29.78 -4.03
CA LEU A 181 34.91 -29.94 -3.97
C LEU A 181 35.67 -29.17 -5.06
N GLU A 182 34.99 -28.61 -6.05
CA GLU A 182 35.60 -27.89 -7.16
C GLU A 182 36.16 -26.52 -6.72
N ASP A 183 37.28 -26.13 -7.31
CA ASP A 183 37.85 -24.80 -7.10
C ASP A 183 37.20 -23.75 -8.02
N ALA A 184 36.82 -22.61 -7.47
CA ALA A 184 36.27 -21.46 -8.21
C ALA A 184 34.92 -21.69 -8.89
N ILE A 185 33.92 -22.25 -8.17
CA ILE A 185 32.53 -22.40 -8.62
C ILE A 185 31.87 -21.03 -8.71
N ALA A 186 31.14 -20.76 -9.78
CA ALA A 186 30.33 -19.55 -9.92
C ALA A 186 29.21 -19.48 -8.87
N LEU A 187 28.75 -18.26 -8.50
CA LEU A 187 27.70 -18.10 -7.49
C LEU A 187 26.44 -18.91 -7.79
N ALA A 188 26.00 -18.90 -9.06
CA ALA A 188 24.82 -19.63 -9.51
C ALA A 188 24.94 -21.16 -9.39
N GLU A 189 26.16 -21.69 -9.31
CA GLU A 189 26.41 -23.13 -9.23
C GLU A 189 26.65 -23.61 -7.79
N GLN A 190 26.69 -22.69 -6.81
CA GLN A 190 26.86 -23.02 -5.40
C GLN A 190 25.55 -23.55 -4.78
N SER A 191 25.18 -24.79 -5.13
CA SER A 191 23.92 -25.40 -4.70
C SER A 191 23.83 -25.66 -3.19
N ASN A 192 24.92 -25.56 -2.42
CA ASN A 192 24.93 -25.74 -0.98
C ASN A 192 25.00 -24.42 -0.17
N ILE A 193 24.91 -23.27 -0.84
CA ILE A 193 24.80 -21.96 -0.23
C ILE A 193 23.44 -21.35 -0.60
N ALA A 194 22.74 -20.79 0.38
CA ALA A 194 21.59 -19.91 0.17
C ALA A 194 22.04 -18.49 0.39
N PHE A 195 21.78 -17.59 -0.55
CA PHE A 195 22.24 -16.22 -0.52
C PHE A 195 21.21 -15.28 0.06
N ALA A 196 21.66 -14.29 0.80
CA ALA A 196 20.79 -13.24 1.36
C ALA A 196 19.95 -12.54 0.29
N SER A 197 18.71 -12.17 0.64
CA SER A 197 17.74 -11.50 -0.27
C SER A 197 17.30 -12.33 -1.47
N THR A 198 17.48 -13.65 -1.42
CA THR A 198 16.86 -14.62 -2.33
C THR A 198 15.62 -15.24 -1.68
N SER A 199 14.76 -15.91 -2.45
CA SER A 199 13.45 -16.34 -1.97
C SER A 199 13.27 -17.84 -2.10
N VAL A 200 12.77 -18.49 -1.05
CA VAL A 200 12.45 -19.92 -1.05
C VAL A 200 11.15 -20.14 -1.83
N THR A 201 11.20 -20.92 -2.90
CA THR A 201 10.04 -21.20 -3.76
C THR A 201 9.32 -22.50 -3.40
N SER A 202 10.04 -23.49 -2.87
CA SER A 202 9.44 -24.74 -2.41
C SER A 202 10.36 -25.48 -1.45
N GLY A 203 9.79 -26.43 -0.68
CA GLY A 203 10.50 -27.26 0.27
C GLY A 203 10.89 -26.53 1.54
N SER A 204 11.72 -27.17 2.35
CA SER A 204 12.23 -26.64 3.61
C SER A 204 13.69 -27.02 3.84
N GLY A 205 14.38 -26.34 4.76
CA GLY A 205 15.76 -26.67 5.09
C GLY A 205 16.32 -25.90 6.24
N LYS A 206 17.55 -26.25 6.63
CA LYS A 206 18.31 -25.53 7.66
C LYS A 206 19.67 -25.11 7.13
N GLY A 207 20.12 -23.92 7.51
CA GLY A 207 21.41 -23.42 7.15
C GLY A 207 22.11 -22.69 8.29
N ILE A 208 23.45 -22.78 8.32
CA ILE A 208 24.28 -22.01 9.25
C ILE A 208 24.64 -20.67 8.61
N VAL A 209 24.41 -19.57 9.30
CA VAL A 209 24.75 -18.22 8.86
C VAL A 209 26.26 -18.10 8.72
N ILE A 210 26.71 -17.77 7.50
CA ILE A 210 28.14 -17.64 7.17
C ILE A 210 28.57 -16.19 6.94
N ALA A 211 27.63 -15.30 6.55
CA ALA A 211 27.87 -13.88 6.38
C ALA A 211 26.59 -13.08 6.62
N THR A 212 26.74 -11.87 7.14
CA THR A 212 25.63 -10.95 7.45
C THR A 212 25.90 -9.56 6.88
N GLY A 213 24.84 -8.78 6.60
CA GLY A 213 24.89 -7.40 6.18
C GLY A 213 25.81 -7.14 5.00
N GLN A 214 26.81 -6.28 5.17
CA GLN A 214 27.75 -5.91 4.11
C GLN A 214 28.70 -7.04 3.68
N THR A 215 28.83 -8.09 4.47
CA THR A 215 29.74 -9.22 4.16
C THR A 215 29.06 -10.28 3.30
N THR A 216 27.74 -10.22 3.12
CA THR A 216 26.97 -11.09 2.20
C THR A 216 27.32 -10.78 0.75
N GLU A 217 27.05 -11.71 -0.16
CA GLU A 217 27.30 -11.50 -1.60
C GLU A 217 26.48 -10.30 -2.12
N ILE A 218 25.19 -10.20 -1.76
CA ILE A 218 24.37 -9.03 -2.10
C ILE A 218 24.92 -7.73 -1.48
N GLY A 219 25.46 -7.81 -0.28
CA GLY A 219 26.07 -6.68 0.43
C GLY A 219 27.27 -6.11 -0.30
N LYS A 220 28.13 -6.99 -0.86
CA LYS A 220 29.27 -6.59 -1.68
C LYS A 220 28.84 -5.88 -2.96
N ILE A 221 27.80 -6.36 -3.62
CA ILE A 221 27.23 -5.77 -4.86
C ILE A 221 26.56 -4.42 -4.53
N SER A 222 25.78 -4.36 -3.46
CA SER A 222 25.07 -3.15 -3.03
C SER A 222 26.00 -1.99 -2.72
N PHE A 223 27.20 -2.25 -2.24
CA PHE A 223 28.20 -1.21 -1.94
C PHE A 223 28.66 -0.49 -3.23
N GLU A 224 28.70 -1.17 -4.35
CA GLU A 224 29.11 -0.59 -5.64
C GLU A 224 27.95 0.15 -6.36
N VAL A 225 26.71 -0.29 -6.15
CA VAL A 225 25.50 0.21 -6.87
C VAL A 225 24.80 1.37 -6.14
N ASN A 226 25.09 1.66 -4.87
CA ASN A 226 24.41 2.66 -4.03
C ASN A 226 24.62 4.13 -4.47
N ARG A 227 24.61 4.41 -5.79
CA ARG A 227 24.58 5.74 -6.40
C ARG A 227 23.25 6.10 -7.03
N THR A 228 22.20 5.29 -6.84
CA THR A 228 20.90 5.54 -7.48
C THR A 228 20.14 6.59 -6.66
N GLU A 229 19.88 7.75 -7.31
CA GLU A 229 18.99 8.79 -6.78
C GLU A 229 17.59 8.24 -6.55
N GLU A 230 16.91 8.71 -5.49
CA GLU A 230 15.50 8.40 -5.24
C GLU A 230 14.67 8.75 -6.47
N ARG A 231 13.92 7.78 -6.99
CA ARG A 231 13.07 7.97 -8.16
C ARG A 231 11.90 8.90 -7.80
N LYS A 232 11.88 10.09 -8.41
CA LYS A 232 10.75 11.03 -8.30
C LYS A 232 9.48 10.41 -8.89
N THR A 233 8.36 10.64 -8.22
CA THR A 233 7.04 10.22 -8.71
C THR A 233 6.67 10.94 -10.03
N PRO A 234 5.76 10.38 -10.84
CA PRO A 234 5.23 11.09 -12.02
C PRO A 234 4.68 12.47 -11.68
N LEU A 235 3.92 12.60 -10.59
CA LEU A 235 3.38 13.86 -10.10
C LEU A 235 4.50 14.84 -9.71
N MET A 236 5.52 14.37 -9.00
CA MET A 236 6.67 15.23 -8.66
C MET A 236 7.43 15.71 -9.90
N LYS A 237 7.54 14.87 -10.94
CA LYS A 237 8.14 15.28 -12.24
C LYS A 237 7.27 16.31 -12.95
N GLU A 238 5.95 16.14 -12.92
CA GLU A 238 5.00 17.10 -13.52
C GLU A 238 5.06 18.44 -12.79
N ILE A 239 5.09 18.44 -11.45
CA ILE A 239 5.22 19.65 -10.62
C ILE A 239 6.58 20.33 -10.86
N ASP A 240 7.68 19.58 -10.91
CA ASP A 240 9.00 20.12 -11.25
C ASP A 240 9.01 20.76 -12.65
N GLY A 241 8.37 20.09 -13.63
CA GLY A 241 8.21 20.61 -14.98
C GLY A 241 7.39 21.89 -15.01
N LEU A 242 6.29 21.94 -14.28
CA LEU A 242 5.42 23.10 -14.14
C LEU A 242 6.17 24.25 -13.45
N GLY A 243 6.90 23.98 -12.37
CA GLY A 243 7.74 24.98 -11.69
C GLY A 243 8.81 25.58 -12.59
N LYS A 244 9.52 24.76 -13.36
CA LYS A 244 10.52 25.24 -14.35
C LYS A 244 9.85 26.07 -15.45
N GLY A 245 8.73 25.61 -16.00
CA GLY A 245 7.98 26.34 -17.02
C GLY A 245 7.55 27.72 -16.54
N ILE A 246 7.00 27.81 -15.34
CA ILE A 246 6.61 29.07 -14.68
C ILE A 246 7.84 29.99 -14.51
N THR A 247 8.95 29.47 -14.00
CA THR A 247 10.19 30.24 -13.79
C THR A 247 10.68 30.83 -15.11
N TYR A 248 10.67 30.08 -16.22
CA TYR A 248 11.06 30.61 -17.53
C TYR A 248 10.11 31.71 -18.04
N VAL A 249 8.80 31.56 -17.83
CA VAL A 249 7.82 32.60 -18.20
C VAL A 249 8.04 33.86 -17.38
N ILE A 250 8.20 33.74 -16.05
CA ILE A 250 8.48 34.90 -15.18
C ILE A 250 9.77 35.58 -15.58
N MET A 251 10.84 34.83 -15.85
CA MET A 251 12.10 35.37 -16.27
C MET A 251 11.98 36.13 -17.63
N GLY A 252 11.24 35.54 -18.57
CA GLY A 252 10.97 36.19 -19.87
C GLY A 252 10.18 37.48 -19.71
N VAL A 253 9.15 37.52 -18.88
CA VAL A 253 8.38 38.75 -18.57
C VAL A 253 9.25 39.79 -17.87
N ALA A 254 10.09 39.35 -16.91
CA ALA A 254 10.99 40.21 -16.18
C ALA A 254 12.00 40.92 -17.11
N ILE A 255 12.61 40.17 -18.03
CA ILE A 255 13.53 40.68 -19.02
C ILE A 255 12.79 41.66 -19.97
N ALA A 256 11.60 41.30 -20.44
CA ALA A 256 10.80 42.16 -21.30
C ALA A 256 10.45 43.48 -20.61
N LEU A 257 10.00 43.45 -19.36
CA LEU A 257 9.69 44.63 -18.57
C LEU A 257 10.94 45.49 -18.32
N PHE A 258 12.08 44.86 -18.01
CA PHE A 258 13.34 45.56 -17.84
C PHE A 258 13.74 46.32 -19.11
N VAL A 259 13.67 45.64 -20.26
CA VAL A 259 13.99 46.26 -21.57
C VAL A 259 13.03 47.39 -21.91
N VAL A 260 11.71 47.16 -21.78
CA VAL A 260 10.69 48.19 -22.05
C VAL A 260 10.91 49.41 -21.15
N SER A 261 11.14 49.21 -19.86
CA SER A 261 11.33 50.30 -18.90
C SER A 261 12.64 51.09 -19.15
N LEU A 262 13.68 50.44 -19.66
CA LEU A 262 14.90 51.16 -20.12
C LEU A 262 14.60 52.16 -21.25
N PHE A 263 13.69 51.77 -22.18
CA PHE A 263 13.29 52.68 -23.27
C PHE A 263 12.37 53.81 -22.79
N LEU A 264 11.65 53.61 -21.69
CA LEU A 264 10.76 54.64 -21.10
C LEU A 264 11.52 55.66 -20.24
N GLU A 265 12.79 55.37 -19.86
CA GLU A 265 13.68 56.23 -19.07
C GLU A 265 13.11 56.81 -17.77
N THR A 266 12.10 56.14 -17.19
CA THR A 266 11.33 56.67 -16.03
C THR A 266 12.06 56.43 -14.71
N TYR A 267 12.74 55.30 -14.61
CA TYR A 267 13.39 54.88 -13.37
C TYR A 267 14.90 54.91 -13.49
N ALA A 268 15.59 55.29 -12.42
CA ALA A 268 17.03 55.06 -12.32
C ALA A 268 17.30 53.53 -12.45
N LEU A 269 18.40 53.19 -13.13
CA LEU A 269 18.78 51.78 -13.39
C LEU A 269 18.81 50.94 -12.11
N SER A 270 19.20 51.53 -11.00
CA SER A 270 19.19 50.91 -9.68
C SER A 270 17.78 50.50 -9.22
N VAL A 271 16.83 51.43 -9.31
CA VAL A 271 15.44 51.22 -8.90
C VAL A 271 14.78 50.19 -9.80
N LEU A 272 14.98 50.26 -11.11
CA LEU A 272 14.48 49.33 -12.09
C LEU A 272 15.04 47.90 -11.85
N SER A 273 16.34 47.78 -11.63
CA SER A 273 16.96 46.47 -11.34
C SER A 273 16.39 45.86 -10.08
N LEU A 274 16.21 46.64 -9.03
CA LEU A 274 15.64 46.18 -7.78
C LEU A 274 14.15 45.77 -7.95
N ALA A 275 13.36 46.56 -8.71
CA ALA A 275 11.97 46.25 -8.99
C ALA A 275 11.79 44.93 -9.75
N VAL A 276 12.60 44.71 -10.78
CA VAL A 276 12.56 43.45 -11.57
C VAL A 276 12.98 42.27 -10.73
N VAL A 277 14.01 42.39 -9.89
CA VAL A 277 14.39 41.35 -8.94
C VAL A 277 13.26 41.09 -7.95
N THR A 278 12.64 42.10 -7.42
CA THR A 278 11.48 42.03 -6.52
C THR A 278 10.33 41.27 -7.17
N MET A 279 10.03 41.55 -8.44
CA MET A 279 9.01 40.84 -9.21
C MET A 279 9.32 39.36 -9.38
N ILE A 280 10.57 39.03 -9.72
CA ILE A 280 10.98 37.63 -9.88
C ILE A 280 10.79 36.87 -8.55
N VAL A 281 11.30 37.43 -7.46
CA VAL A 281 11.21 36.83 -6.11
C VAL A 281 9.77 36.66 -5.66
N GLY A 282 8.90 37.65 -5.86
CA GLY A 282 7.49 37.61 -5.49
C GLY A 282 6.68 36.62 -6.33
N SER A 283 7.04 36.41 -7.59
CA SER A 283 6.26 35.59 -8.51
C SER A 283 6.56 34.08 -8.45
N ILE A 284 7.73 33.68 -7.93
CA ILE A 284 8.14 32.28 -7.91
C ILE A 284 7.56 31.57 -6.68
N PRO A 285 6.78 30.49 -6.85
CA PRO A 285 6.20 29.75 -5.73
C PRO A 285 7.24 28.83 -5.07
N GLU A 286 8.06 29.37 -4.19
CA GLU A 286 9.20 28.65 -3.55
C GLU A 286 8.79 27.41 -2.78
N GLY A 287 7.60 27.43 -2.17
CA GLY A 287 7.11 26.35 -1.30
C GLY A 287 6.55 25.12 -2.01
N LEU A 288 6.32 25.16 -3.33
CA LEU A 288 5.55 24.12 -4.02
C LEU A 288 6.17 22.71 -3.97
N PRO A 289 7.47 22.51 -4.28
CA PRO A 289 8.08 21.17 -4.19
C PRO A 289 8.11 20.64 -2.74
N ALA A 290 8.44 21.52 -1.78
CA ALA A 290 8.49 21.16 -0.37
C ALA A 290 7.11 20.77 0.17
N THR A 291 6.07 21.54 -0.15
CA THR A 291 4.68 21.23 0.23
C THR A 291 4.24 19.87 -0.27
N THR A 292 4.52 19.57 -1.54
CA THR A 292 4.15 18.28 -2.15
C THR A 292 4.81 17.12 -1.43
N SER A 293 6.11 17.22 -1.15
CA SER A 293 6.84 16.17 -0.42
C SER A 293 6.29 15.97 0.99
N VAL A 294 5.98 17.05 1.70
CA VAL A 294 5.42 16.99 3.05
C VAL A 294 4.00 16.42 3.06
N VAL A 295 3.14 16.82 2.11
CA VAL A 295 1.77 16.28 1.98
C VAL A 295 1.82 14.77 1.72
N LEU A 296 2.69 14.32 0.82
CA LEU A 296 2.89 12.89 0.53
C LEU A 296 3.41 12.13 1.76
N ALA A 297 4.48 12.60 2.39
CA ALA A 297 5.09 11.92 3.54
C ALA A 297 4.13 11.86 4.74
N MET A 298 3.40 12.93 5.03
CA MET A 298 2.40 12.93 6.09
C MET A 298 1.19 12.07 5.76
N GLY A 299 0.78 12.03 4.48
CA GLY A 299 -0.28 11.13 4.02
C GLY A 299 0.09 9.67 4.23
N VAL A 300 1.31 9.27 3.85
CA VAL A 300 1.84 7.92 4.08
C VAL A 300 1.90 7.59 5.58
N SER A 301 2.36 8.53 6.41
CA SER A 301 2.39 8.34 7.87
C SER A 301 0.98 8.17 8.47
N GLU A 302 0.00 8.91 7.97
CA GLU A 302 -1.41 8.78 8.37
C GLU A 302 -1.99 7.43 7.97
N MET A 303 -1.69 6.96 6.74
CA MET A 303 -2.11 5.64 6.26
C MET A 303 -1.56 4.52 7.13
N ALA A 304 -0.27 4.59 7.50
CA ALA A 304 0.36 3.59 8.36
C ALA A 304 -0.22 3.58 9.78
N LYS A 305 -0.45 4.76 10.38
CA LYS A 305 -0.90 4.86 11.78
C LYS A 305 -2.39 4.59 11.98
N ASN A 306 -3.23 5.09 11.06
CA ASN A 306 -4.67 5.16 11.28
C ASN A 306 -5.49 4.37 10.25
N LYS A 307 -4.85 3.85 9.17
CA LYS A 307 -5.52 3.15 8.07
C LYS A 307 -4.98 1.75 7.81
N GLN A 308 -4.24 1.19 8.75
CA GLN A 308 -3.70 -0.18 8.65
C GLN A 308 -3.01 -0.47 7.30
N THR A 309 -2.36 0.56 6.72
CA THR A 309 -1.79 0.48 5.37
C THR A 309 -0.37 1.01 5.37
N ILE A 310 0.60 0.16 5.11
CA ILE A 310 2.00 0.55 4.96
C ILE A 310 2.31 0.75 3.48
N ILE A 311 2.80 1.92 3.12
CA ILE A 311 3.25 2.26 1.78
C ILE A 311 4.76 2.19 1.71
N LYS A 312 5.31 1.35 0.84
CA LYS A 312 6.75 1.18 0.66
C LYS A 312 7.35 2.23 -0.28
N THR A 313 6.57 2.71 -1.25
CA THR A 313 7.03 3.65 -2.29
C THR A 313 6.09 4.84 -2.40
N LEU A 314 6.62 6.07 -2.42
CA LEU A 314 5.81 7.29 -2.58
C LEU A 314 4.96 7.32 -3.86
N PRO A 315 5.43 6.80 -5.02
CA PRO A 315 4.61 6.71 -6.22
C PRO A 315 3.31 5.93 -6.04
N ALA A 316 3.28 4.92 -5.17
CA ALA A 316 2.08 4.13 -4.93
C ALA A 316 0.92 4.97 -4.39
N VAL A 317 1.18 5.96 -3.53
CA VAL A 317 0.14 6.86 -2.99
C VAL A 317 -0.56 7.63 -4.10
N GLU A 318 0.22 8.14 -5.04
CA GLU A 318 -0.31 8.87 -6.19
C GLU A 318 -1.18 7.98 -7.07
N THR A 319 -0.68 6.75 -7.33
CA THR A 319 -1.33 5.78 -8.21
C THR A 319 -2.62 5.25 -7.61
N LEU A 320 -2.71 5.08 -6.28
CA LEU A 320 -3.91 4.65 -5.55
C LEU A 320 -5.15 5.47 -5.92
N GLY A 321 -5.04 6.79 -6.02
CA GLY A 321 -6.15 7.67 -6.42
C GLY A 321 -6.61 7.50 -7.87
N SER A 322 -5.84 6.81 -8.70
CA SER A 322 -6.06 6.62 -10.13
C SER A 322 -6.41 5.19 -10.52
N VAL A 323 -6.50 4.25 -9.56
CA VAL A 323 -6.78 2.83 -9.82
C VAL A 323 -8.11 2.64 -10.51
N ASP A 324 -8.09 2.00 -11.68
CA ASP A 324 -9.28 1.61 -12.46
C ASP A 324 -9.74 0.20 -12.12
N VAL A 325 -8.78 -0.73 -11.92
CA VAL A 325 -9.03 -2.15 -11.76
C VAL A 325 -8.18 -2.70 -10.61
N ILE A 326 -8.81 -3.47 -9.74
CA ILE A 326 -8.11 -4.28 -8.74
C ILE A 326 -8.26 -5.74 -9.17
N ALA A 327 -7.16 -6.38 -9.48
CA ALA A 327 -7.07 -7.82 -9.66
C ALA A 327 -6.69 -8.44 -8.30
N THR A 328 -7.50 -9.34 -7.79
CA THR A 328 -7.34 -9.87 -6.44
C THR A 328 -7.35 -11.39 -6.43
N ASP A 329 -6.46 -12.00 -5.67
CA ASP A 329 -6.62 -13.42 -5.34
C ASP A 329 -7.88 -13.61 -4.48
N LYS A 330 -8.48 -14.79 -4.56
CA LYS A 330 -9.67 -15.15 -3.80
C LYS A 330 -9.30 -15.47 -2.34
N THR A 331 -8.38 -16.46 -2.19
CA THR A 331 -8.11 -17.12 -0.91
C THR A 331 -7.35 -16.20 0.02
N GLY A 332 -7.77 -16.12 1.30
CA GLY A 332 -7.12 -15.25 2.30
C GLY A 332 -7.38 -13.75 2.11
N THR A 333 -7.76 -13.31 0.90
CA THR A 333 -8.01 -11.90 0.57
C THR A 333 -9.51 -11.55 0.57
N LEU A 334 -10.30 -12.18 -0.30
CA LEU A 334 -11.76 -11.97 -0.37
C LEU A 334 -12.52 -12.89 0.56
N THR A 335 -11.90 -14.01 0.93
CA THR A 335 -12.44 -15.04 1.81
C THR A 335 -11.60 -15.16 3.09
N LYS A 336 -12.14 -15.82 4.09
CA LYS A 336 -11.48 -15.96 5.41
C LYS A 336 -10.28 -16.89 5.39
N ASN A 337 -10.15 -17.75 4.37
CA ASN A 337 -9.23 -18.90 4.34
C ASN A 337 -9.46 -19.89 5.49
N GLU A 338 -10.71 -19.99 5.92
CA GLU A 338 -11.15 -20.85 7.01
C GLU A 338 -12.20 -21.81 6.47
N MET A 339 -11.76 -22.98 5.97
CA MET A 339 -12.67 -23.96 5.41
C MET A 339 -13.74 -24.38 6.42
N THR A 340 -14.99 -24.32 6.01
CA THR A 340 -16.14 -24.62 6.88
C THR A 340 -17.09 -25.58 6.19
N VAL A 341 -17.47 -26.67 6.86
CA VAL A 341 -18.55 -27.54 6.40
C VAL A 341 -19.88 -26.81 6.57
N LYS A 342 -20.64 -26.69 5.49
CA LYS A 342 -21.97 -26.04 5.46
C LYS A 342 -23.12 -27.00 5.25
N ASP A 343 -22.87 -28.15 4.64
CA ASP A 343 -23.87 -29.18 4.39
C ASP A 343 -23.29 -30.57 4.64
N ILE A 344 -24.12 -31.42 5.19
CA ILE A 344 -23.91 -32.88 5.23
C ILE A 344 -25.08 -33.53 4.49
N VAL A 345 -24.75 -34.44 3.59
CA VAL A 345 -25.75 -35.22 2.86
C VAL A 345 -25.45 -36.70 3.12
N LEU A 346 -26.31 -37.34 3.91
CA LEU A 346 -26.30 -38.77 4.19
C LEU A 346 -27.22 -39.54 3.22
N ALA A 347 -27.37 -40.84 3.43
CA ALA A 347 -28.20 -41.65 2.55
C ALA A 347 -29.67 -41.18 2.55
N HIS A 348 -30.22 -40.92 3.72
CA HIS A 348 -31.65 -40.61 3.93
C HIS A 348 -31.90 -39.21 4.47
N GLN A 349 -30.87 -38.52 4.99
CA GLN A 349 -31.02 -37.24 5.65
C GLN A 349 -30.02 -36.19 5.13
N GLN A 350 -30.40 -34.95 5.24
CA GLN A 350 -29.54 -33.79 4.92
C GLN A 350 -29.55 -32.83 6.10
N TYR A 351 -28.36 -32.23 6.33
CA TYR A 351 -28.16 -31.27 7.41
C TYR A 351 -27.53 -29.99 6.87
N GLN A 352 -27.96 -28.86 7.40
CA GLN A 352 -27.33 -27.57 7.18
C GLN A 352 -26.56 -27.16 8.43
N ILE A 353 -25.33 -26.64 8.23
CA ILE A 353 -24.42 -26.31 9.33
C ILE A 353 -24.32 -24.80 9.46
N THR A 354 -24.58 -24.29 10.68
CA THR A 354 -24.38 -22.87 11.01
C THR A 354 -22.99 -22.62 11.58
N GLY A 355 -22.62 -21.34 11.70
CA GLY A 355 -21.29 -20.92 12.17
C GLY A 355 -20.22 -21.04 11.08
N ASP A 356 -19.25 -20.08 11.09
CA ASP A 356 -18.16 -19.95 10.12
C ASP A 356 -16.80 -20.04 10.81
N GLY A 357 -15.81 -20.52 10.06
CA GLY A 357 -14.42 -20.58 10.49
C GLY A 357 -14.13 -21.75 11.45
N TYR A 358 -12.96 -21.66 12.11
CA TYR A 358 -12.47 -22.73 12.99
C TYR A 358 -12.98 -22.64 14.43
N GLN A 359 -13.74 -21.61 14.80
CA GLN A 359 -14.39 -21.56 16.10
C GLN A 359 -15.44 -22.67 16.18
N PRO A 360 -15.39 -23.58 17.18
CA PRO A 360 -16.34 -24.70 17.30
C PRO A 360 -17.69 -24.25 17.83
N LYS A 361 -18.31 -23.27 17.16
CA LYS A 361 -19.64 -22.72 17.48
C LYS A 361 -20.57 -22.83 16.28
N GLY A 362 -21.79 -23.28 16.54
CA GLY A 362 -22.83 -23.43 15.52
C GLY A 362 -23.64 -24.69 15.78
N ASP A 363 -24.64 -24.90 14.93
CA ASP A 363 -25.60 -25.97 15.05
C ASP A 363 -25.61 -26.83 13.79
N ILE A 364 -25.92 -28.11 13.95
CA ILE A 364 -26.18 -29.06 12.88
C ILE A 364 -27.71 -29.20 12.77
N LEU A 365 -28.31 -28.55 11.79
CA LEU A 365 -29.74 -28.44 11.60
C LEU A 365 -30.26 -29.44 10.55
N PRO A 366 -31.12 -30.39 10.89
CA PRO A 366 -31.69 -31.32 9.95
C PRO A 366 -32.71 -30.62 9.03
N LEU A 367 -32.76 -30.97 7.74
CA LEU A 367 -33.73 -30.44 6.79
C LEU A 367 -35.08 -31.19 6.80
N SER A 368 -35.15 -32.34 7.43
CA SER A 368 -36.38 -33.15 7.63
C SER A 368 -36.39 -33.77 9.02
N PRO A 369 -37.52 -34.26 9.53
CA PRO A 369 -37.59 -34.93 10.82
C PRO A 369 -36.60 -36.10 10.95
N VAL A 370 -35.93 -36.19 12.09
CA VAL A 370 -34.82 -37.10 12.36
C VAL A 370 -35.31 -38.32 13.11
N THR A 371 -34.86 -39.48 12.72
CA THR A 371 -35.07 -40.76 13.45
C THR A 371 -33.81 -41.06 14.28
N GLU A 372 -33.92 -42.05 15.21
CA GLU A 372 -32.79 -42.52 16.00
C GLU A 372 -31.67 -43.14 15.11
N ALA A 373 -32.05 -43.77 14.00
CA ALA A 373 -31.09 -44.30 13.02
C ALA A 373 -30.33 -43.19 12.29
N ASP A 374 -31.01 -42.08 11.95
CA ASP A 374 -30.37 -40.92 11.33
C ASP A 374 -29.36 -40.23 12.26
N GLU A 375 -29.65 -40.20 13.57
CA GLU A 375 -28.70 -39.67 14.59
C GLU A 375 -27.47 -40.58 14.74
N GLN A 376 -27.62 -41.90 14.68
CA GLN A 376 -26.49 -42.83 14.72
C GLN A 376 -25.62 -42.69 13.45
N GLU A 377 -26.24 -42.59 12.28
CA GLU A 377 -25.55 -42.40 11.01
C GLU A 377 -24.78 -41.07 10.99
N LEU A 378 -25.40 -39.99 11.48
CA LEU A 378 -24.74 -38.69 11.63
C LEU A 378 -23.53 -38.78 12.58
N THR A 379 -23.69 -39.42 13.72
CA THR A 379 -22.62 -39.56 14.70
C THR A 379 -21.43 -40.30 14.10
N LEU A 380 -21.66 -41.41 13.41
CA LEU A 380 -20.62 -42.18 12.74
C LEU A 380 -19.95 -41.38 11.63
N PHE A 381 -20.71 -40.56 10.88
CA PHE A 381 -20.14 -39.64 9.86
C PHE A 381 -19.20 -38.62 10.50
N LEU A 382 -19.61 -38.03 11.63
CA LEU A 382 -18.81 -37.03 12.34
C LEU A 382 -17.51 -37.63 12.91
N GLU A 383 -17.61 -38.82 13.53
CA GLU A 383 -16.47 -39.56 14.08
C GLU A 383 -15.50 -40.00 12.98
N ALA A 384 -16.00 -40.54 11.88
CA ALA A 384 -15.18 -40.92 10.74
C ALA A 384 -14.45 -39.77 10.10
N GLY A 385 -15.13 -38.59 9.95
CA GLY A 385 -14.53 -37.38 9.46
C GLY A 385 -13.50 -36.77 10.41
N PHE A 386 -13.73 -36.90 11.72
CA PHE A 386 -12.80 -36.46 12.76
C PHE A 386 -11.55 -37.34 12.83
N GLU A 387 -11.72 -38.66 12.84
CA GLU A 387 -10.60 -39.58 12.97
C GLU A 387 -9.73 -39.68 11.72
N ALA A 388 -10.34 -39.69 10.50
CA ALA A 388 -9.55 -39.61 9.25
C ALA A 388 -8.98 -38.20 9.09
N ASN A 389 -7.99 -37.85 9.91
CA ASN A 389 -7.45 -36.50 10.03
C ASN A 389 -6.06 -36.51 10.68
N ASP A 390 -5.19 -35.60 10.26
CA ASP A 390 -3.85 -35.35 10.82
C ASP A 390 -3.66 -33.89 11.29
N THR A 391 -4.73 -33.09 11.25
CA THR A 391 -4.75 -31.68 11.64
C THR A 391 -5.14 -31.55 13.11
N VAL A 392 -4.65 -30.49 13.74
CA VAL A 392 -4.95 -30.16 15.14
C VAL A 392 -5.62 -28.78 15.21
N LEU A 393 -6.71 -28.70 15.99
CA LEU A 393 -7.36 -27.42 16.29
C LEU A 393 -6.62 -26.75 17.46
N VAL A 394 -6.30 -25.46 17.31
CA VAL A 394 -5.51 -24.67 18.28
C VAL A 394 -6.30 -23.42 18.67
N GLU A 395 -6.32 -23.12 19.99
CA GLU A 395 -6.86 -21.86 20.51
C GLU A 395 -5.72 -21.01 21.07
N GLU A 396 -5.52 -19.82 20.48
CA GLU A 396 -4.52 -18.83 20.91
C GLU A 396 -5.22 -17.49 21.17
N GLU A 397 -5.08 -16.95 22.37
CA GLU A 397 -5.60 -15.62 22.76
C GLU A 397 -7.05 -15.31 22.31
N ASN A 398 -7.96 -16.27 22.41
CA ASN A 398 -9.34 -16.19 21.90
C ASN A 398 -9.51 -16.33 20.38
N HIS A 399 -8.47 -16.65 19.65
CA HIS A 399 -8.53 -16.95 18.22
C HIS A 399 -8.38 -18.45 17.99
N TRP A 400 -9.25 -19.01 17.14
CA TRP A 400 -9.21 -20.41 16.76
C TRP A 400 -8.48 -20.58 15.44
N GLY A 401 -7.47 -21.42 15.44
CA GLY A 401 -6.67 -21.76 14.27
C GLY A 401 -6.51 -23.27 14.12
N ILE A 402 -5.83 -23.69 13.10
CA ILE A 402 -5.46 -25.08 12.86
C ILE A 402 -3.96 -25.21 12.60
N ASN A 403 -3.43 -26.37 12.97
CA ASN A 403 -2.10 -26.78 12.53
C ASN A 403 -2.28 -28.03 11.67
N GLY A 404 -2.22 -27.86 10.33
CA GLY A 404 -2.47 -28.88 9.32
C GLY A 404 -3.32 -28.38 8.16
N GLU A 405 -3.97 -29.25 7.42
CA GLU A 405 -4.71 -28.94 6.20
C GLU A 405 -6.09 -28.30 6.48
N PRO A 406 -6.45 -27.18 5.80
CA PRO A 406 -7.71 -26.47 6.02
C PRO A 406 -8.98 -27.33 5.82
N THR A 407 -8.97 -28.24 4.86
CA THR A 407 -10.08 -29.17 4.60
C THR A 407 -10.30 -30.08 5.79
N ASP A 408 -9.22 -30.56 6.38
CA ASP A 408 -9.23 -31.47 7.53
C ASP A 408 -9.64 -30.74 8.80
N GLY A 409 -9.15 -29.52 9.02
CA GLY A 409 -9.58 -28.63 10.11
C GLY A 409 -11.10 -28.38 10.12
N SER A 410 -11.74 -28.33 8.95
CA SER A 410 -13.19 -28.17 8.84
C SER A 410 -13.99 -29.33 9.44
N PHE A 411 -13.46 -30.56 9.37
CA PHE A 411 -14.10 -31.72 9.98
C PHE A 411 -13.89 -31.77 11.49
N LEU A 412 -12.75 -31.30 12.02
CA LEU A 412 -12.55 -31.13 13.46
C LEU A 412 -13.58 -30.16 14.04
N THR A 413 -13.70 -29.01 13.41
CA THR A 413 -14.66 -27.97 13.81
C THR A 413 -16.11 -28.50 13.71
N LEU A 414 -16.42 -29.24 12.65
CA LEU A 414 -17.73 -29.85 12.47
C LEU A 414 -18.08 -30.82 13.63
N TYR A 415 -17.16 -31.68 14.02
CA TYR A 415 -17.34 -32.59 15.14
C TYR A 415 -17.66 -31.87 16.44
N TYR A 416 -16.88 -30.84 16.76
CA TYR A 416 -17.06 -30.02 17.97
C TYR A 416 -18.29 -29.09 17.95
N LYS A 417 -19.02 -28.99 16.86
CA LYS A 417 -20.37 -28.38 16.85
C LYS A 417 -21.43 -29.26 17.43
N LYS A 418 -21.20 -30.58 17.54
CA LYS A 418 -22.08 -31.54 18.20
C LYS A 418 -21.55 -31.99 19.55
N PHE A 419 -20.24 -32.16 19.70
CA PHE A 419 -19.57 -32.65 20.89
C PHE A 419 -18.77 -31.56 21.58
N ALA A 420 -18.60 -31.66 22.90
CA ALA A 420 -17.86 -30.63 23.63
C ALA A 420 -16.35 -30.71 23.37
N TYR A 421 -15.73 -29.54 23.09
CA TYR A 421 -14.27 -29.46 23.04
C TYR A 421 -13.67 -29.60 24.46
N PRO A 422 -12.61 -30.38 24.68
CA PRO A 422 -11.78 -31.15 23.73
C PRO A 422 -12.12 -32.69 23.73
N GLU A 423 -13.35 -33.08 23.89
CA GLU A 423 -13.74 -34.49 23.87
C GLU A 423 -13.49 -35.12 22.49
N THR A 424 -12.81 -36.28 22.49
CA THR A 424 -12.55 -37.06 21.25
C THR A 424 -13.41 -38.31 21.20
N PRO A 425 -13.60 -38.93 20.02
CA PRO A 425 -14.39 -40.17 19.91
C PRO A 425 -13.84 -41.35 20.70
N GLY A 426 -12.61 -41.31 21.19
CA GLY A 426 -12.03 -42.32 22.06
C GLY A 426 -11.56 -43.58 21.35
N TYR A 427 -11.28 -43.49 20.06
CA TYR A 427 -10.64 -44.57 19.30
C TYR A 427 -9.13 -44.58 19.52
N GLN A 428 -8.52 -45.75 19.41
CA GLN A 428 -7.06 -45.94 19.42
C GLN A 428 -6.58 -46.09 17.98
N GLU A 429 -5.68 -45.23 17.55
CA GLU A 429 -5.05 -45.33 16.24
C GLU A 429 -4.17 -46.55 16.13
N ILE A 430 -4.29 -47.29 15.04
CA ILE A 430 -3.44 -48.44 14.69
C ILE A 430 -2.52 -48.08 13.53
N ALA A 431 -3.06 -47.53 12.45
CA ALA A 431 -2.30 -47.09 11.26
C ALA A 431 -2.99 -45.93 10.57
N MET A 432 -2.21 -45.12 9.91
CA MET A 432 -2.68 -43.96 9.14
C MET A 432 -2.05 -43.95 7.74
N LEU A 433 -2.88 -43.64 6.74
CA LEU A 433 -2.46 -43.29 5.39
C LEU A 433 -2.77 -41.81 5.20
N PRO A 434 -1.74 -40.93 5.17
CA PRO A 434 -1.92 -39.50 4.97
C PRO A 434 -2.55 -39.17 3.61
N PHE A 435 -3.11 -37.98 3.47
CA PHE A 435 -3.60 -37.53 2.17
C PHE A 435 -2.48 -37.40 1.14
N ASP A 436 -2.74 -37.87 -0.08
CA ASP A 436 -1.86 -37.67 -1.22
C ASP A 436 -2.69 -37.29 -2.46
N SER A 437 -2.14 -36.42 -3.26
CA SER A 437 -2.78 -35.88 -4.48
C SER A 437 -2.97 -36.94 -5.58
N ASP A 438 -2.21 -38.01 -5.58
CA ASP A 438 -2.26 -39.06 -6.60
C ASP A 438 -3.46 -40.00 -6.37
N TYR A 439 -3.65 -40.45 -5.15
CA TYR A 439 -4.82 -41.28 -4.81
C TYR A 439 -6.02 -40.47 -4.28
N ARG A 440 -5.83 -39.23 -3.81
CA ARG A 440 -6.86 -38.23 -3.44
C ARG A 440 -7.82 -38.65 -2.33
N TYR A 441 -7.33 -39.43 -1.37
CA TYR A 441 -8.00 -39.75 -0.12
C TYR A 441 -6.98 -39.95 0.99
N MET A 442 -7.47 -39.95 2.21
CA MET A 442 -6.74 -40.36 3.40
C MET A 442 -7.53 -41.43 4.12
N ALA A 443 -6.86 -42.22 4.94
CA ALA A 443 -7.51 -43.27 5.71
C ALA A 443 -6.85 -43.45 7.08
N LYS A 444 -7.64 -43.84 8.07
CA LYS A 444 -7.14 -44.18 9.39
C LYS A 444 -7.80 -45.49 9.86
N LEU A 445 -6.96 -46.42 10.30
CA LEU A 445 -7.37 -47.64 10.95
C LEU A 445 -7.36 -47.41 12.46
N VAL A 446 -8.50 -47.62 13.10
CA VAL A 446 -8.66 -47.36 14.52
C VAL A 446 -9.31 -48.55 15.22
N GLN A 447 -9.15 -48.64 16.54
CA GLN A 447 -9.80 -49.62 17.38
C GLN A 447 -10.71 -48.93 18.41
N ASN A 448 -11.95 -49.37 18.53
CA ASN A 448 -12.86 -48.87 19.54
C ASN A 448 -12.62 -49.55 20.90
N GLN A 449 -13.30 -49.10 21.96
CA GLN A 449 -13.17 -49.66 23.31
C GLN A 449 -13.68 -51.10 23.43
N ALA A 450 -14.50 -51.56 22.49
CA ALA A 450 -15.00 -52.96 22.44
C ALA A 450 -13.99 -53.89 21.72
N GLY A 451 -12.88 -53.36 21.18
CA GLY A 451 -11.89 -54.15 20.45
C GLY A 451 -12.18 -54.25 18.94
N GLU A 452 -13.24 -53.65 18.44
CA GLU A 452 -13.57 -53.67 17.01
C GLU A 452 -12.65 -52.73 16.23
N ARG A 453 -12.14 -53.20 15.10
CA ARG A 453 -11.28 -52.40 14.20
C ARG A 453 -12.14 -51.79 13.12
N LEU A 454 -11.99 -50.47 12.95
CA LEU A 454 -12.70 -49.67 11.97
C LEU A 454 -11.71 -48.98 11.05
N LEU A 455 -11.97 -49.05 9.76
CA LEU A 455 -11.28 -48.29 8.75
C LEU A 455 -12.12 -47.06 8.38
N PHE A 456 -11.64 -45.87 8.65
CA PHE A 456 -12.26 -44.64 8.23
C PHE A 456 -11.52 -44.06 7.01
N VAL A 457 -12.25 -43.60 6.00
CA VAL A 457 -11.73 -43.08 4.76
C VAL A 457 -12.41 -41.77 4.43
N LYS A 458 -11.63 -40.76 4.12
CA LYS A 458 -12.09 -39.41 3.71
C LYS A 458 -11.37 -38.96 2.45
N GLY A 459 -12.08 -38.46 1.45
CA GLY A 459 -11.44 -38.01 0.22
C GLY A 459 -12.38 -37.57 -0.89
N SER A 460 -11.87 -37.55 -2.11
CA SER A 460 -12.66 -37.10 -3.25
C SER A 460 -13.82 -38.07 -3.55
N PRO A 461 -15.02 -37.53 -3.89
CA PRO A 461 -16.22 -38.34 -4.12
C PRO A 461 -16.01 -39.45 -5.17
N ASP A 462 -15.33 -39.17 -6.27
CA ASP A 462 -15.11 -40.14 -7.35
C ASP A 462 -14.31 -41.39 -6.85
N LYS A 463 -13.34 -41.19 -5.96
CA LYS A 463 -12.54 -42.30 -5.40
C LYS A 463 -13.38 -43.11 -4.42
N LEU A 464 -14.08 -42.46 -3.49
CA LEU A 464 -14.91 -43.14 -2.53
C LEU A 464 -16.13 -43.83 -3.16
N PHE A 465 -16.69 -43.27 -4.23
CA PHE A 465 -17.77 -43.92 -4.99
C PHE A 465 -17.28 -45.19 -5.70
N ALA A 466 -16.05 -45.16 -6.22
CA ALA A 466 -15.45 -46.38 -6.76
C ALA A 466 -15.29 -47.47 -5.67
N MET A 467 -14.82 -47.11 -4.47
CA MET A 467 -14.70 -48.05 -3.33
C MET A 467 -16.09 -48.50 -2.84
N ALA A 468 -17.09 -47.60 -2.78
CA ALA A 468 -18.44 -47.93 -2.36
C ALA A 468 -19.11 -48.91 -3.32
N LYS A 469 -18.84 -48.82 -4.62
CA LYS A 469 -19.37 -49.76 -5.63
C LYS A 469 -18.76 -51.16 -5.53
N VAL A 470 -17.53 -51.25 -5.05
CA VAL A 470 -16.91 -52.54 -4.74
C VAL A 470 -17.58 -53.16 -3.50
N TYR A 471 -17.86 -52.36 -2.46
CA TYR A 471 -18.46 -52.77 -1.21
C TYR A 471 -19.91 -53.19 -1.38
N ASP A 472 -20.72 -52.39 -2.12
CA ASP A 472 -22.13 -52.63 -2.40
C ASP A 472 -22.40 -52.52 -3.91
N GLN A 473 -22.70 -53.66 -4.55
CA GLN A 473 -23.02 -53.73 -5.99
C GLN A 473 -24.29 -52.96 -6.36
N ASN A 474 -25.16 -52.65 -5.41
CA ASN A 474 -26.38 -51.85 -5.61
C ASN A 474 -26.13 -50.33 -5.42
N PHE A 475 -24.89 -49.91 -5.15
CA PHE A 475 -24.59 -48.52 -4.94
C PHE A 475 -25.01 -47.62 -6.12
N ASN A 476 -25.87 -46.64 -5.84
CA ASN A 476 -26.42 -45.72 -6.87
C ASN A 476 -25.51 -44.51 -7.08
N GLU A 477 -24.46 -44.70 -7.84
CA GLU A 477 -23.49 -43.67 -8.17
C GLU A 477 -24.13 -42.43 -8.82
N LYS A 478 -25.14 -42.60 -9.68
CA LYS A 478 -25.83 -41.49 -10.37
C LYS A 478 -26.55 -40.56 -9.40
N SER A 479 -27.19 -41.12 -8.38
CA SER A 479 -27.91 -40.38 -7.34
C SER A 479 -26.91 -39.50 -6.55
N TRP A 480 -25.80 -40.12 -6.12
CA TRP A 480 -24.76 -39.43 -5.37
C TRP A 480 -24.02 -38.36 -6.19
N SER A 481 -23.75 -38.65 -7.46
CA SER A 481 -23.15 -37.67 -8.38
C SER A 481 -24.04 -36.46 -8.59
N ALA A 482 -25.35 -36.61 -8.65
CA ALA A 482 -26.30 -35.49 -8.72
C ALA A 482 -26.28 -34.63 -7.44
N LYS A 483 -26.14 -35.25 -6.25
CA LYS A 483 -26.00 -34.56 -4.96
C LYS A 483 -24.67 -33.75 -4.94
N VAL A 484 -23.57 -34.38 -5.39
CA VAL A 484 -22.26 -33.70 -5.53
C VAL A 484 -22.37 -32.49 -6.48
N GLN A 485 -22.99 -32.67 -7.65
CA GLN A 485 -23.19 -31.60 -8.61
C GLN A 485 -24.04 -30.46 -8.04
N GLY A 486 -25.05 -30.76 -7.24
CA GLY A 486 -25.88 -29.78 -6.54
C GLY A 486 -25.02 -28.91 -5.62
N LEU A 487 -24.27 -29.52 -4.70
CA LEU A 487 -23.38 -28.81 -3.77
C LEU A 487 -22.28 -28.03 -4.51
N SER A 488 -21.68 -28.60 -5.54
CA SER A 488 -20.64 -27.96 -6.33
C SER A 488 -21.18 -26.75 -7.11
N SER A 489 -22.42 -26.79 -7.56
CA SER A 489 -23.08 -25.66 -8.25
C SER A 489 -23.31 -24.47 -7.30
N GLU A 490 -23.37 -24.71 -5.99
CA GLU A 490 -23.43 -23.67 -4.95
C GLU A 490 -22.04 -23.15 -4.52
N GLY A 491 -20.99 -23.59 -5.20
CA GLY A 491 -19.63 -23.18 -4.92
C GLY A 491 -18.93 -23.93 -3.78
N LYS A 492 -19.44 -25.08 -3.37
CA LYS A 492 -18.90 -25.88 -2.28
C LYS A 492 -17.93 -26.93 -2.82
N ARG A 493 -16.80 -27.12 -2.15
CA ARG A 493 -15.94 -28.29 -2.33
C ARG A 493 -16.62 -29.48 -1.69
N VAL A 494 -16.70 -30.59 -2.38
CA VAL A 494 -17.35 -31.79 -1.84
C VAL A 494 -16.31 -32.81 -1.45
N VAL A 495 -16.40 -33.30 -0.21
CA VAL A 495 -15.57 -34.36 0.35
C VAL A 495 -16.49 -35.50 0.78
N ALA A 496 -16.16 -36.73 0.42
CA ALA A 496 -16.88 -37.94 0.82
C ALA A 496 -16.23 -38.60 2.04
N VAL A 497 -17.05 -39.25 2.87
CA VAL A 497 -16.64 -39.99 4.06
C VAL A 497 -17.23 -41.38 3.98
N GLY A 498 -16.42 -42.38 4.26
CA GLY A 498 -16.80 -43.75 4.27
C GLY A 498 -16.13 -44.53 5.39
N TYR A 499 -16.64 -45.71 5.70
CA TYR A 499 -16.07 -46.57 6.71
C TYR A 499 -16.21 -48.05 6.35
N ARG A 500 -15.45 -48.91 7.04
CA ARG A 500 -15.59 -50.33 7.03
C ARG A 500 -15.21 -50.95 8.38
N SER A 501 -16.05 -51.84 8.91
CA SER A 501 -15.69 -52.67 10.04
C SER A 501 -14.86 -53.89 9.58
N LEU A 502 -13.71 -54.11 10.21
CA LEU A 502 -12.83 -55.26 9.92
C LEU A 502 -13.17 -56.41 10.88
N THR A 503 -13.34 -57.61 10.33
CA THR A 503 -13.62 -58.78 11.15
C THR A 503 -12.36 -59.29 11.89
N ASP A 504 -12.51 -59.97 13.02
CA ASP A 504 -11.42 -60.50 13.87
C ASP A 504 -10.39 -61.39 13.16
N GLN A 505 -10.66 -61.84 11.93
CA GLN A 505 -9.74 -62.63 11.13
C GLN A 505 -8.76 -61.80 10.27
N GLN A 506 -8.99 -60.51 10.19
CA GLN A 506 -8.14 -59.59 9.41
C GLN A 506 -7.24 -58.79 10.37
N THR A 507 -6.14 -59.37 10.79
CA THR A 507 -5.06 -58.69 11.54
C THR A 507 -4.30 -57.76 10.60
N VAL A 508 -4.86 -56.59 10.30
CA VAL A 508 -4.22 -55.54 9.51
C VAL A 508 -3.59 -54.55 10.48
N ASP A 509 -2.25 -54.46 10.43
CA ASP A 509 -1.48 -53.51 11.25
C ASP A 509 -0.85 -52.40 10.39
N SER A 510 -1.07 -52.43 9.06
CA SER A 510 -0.64 -51.41 8.10
C SER A 510 -1.68 -51.19 7.00
N LEU A 511 -1.75 -50.00 6.45
CA LEU A 511 -2.65 -49.64 5.36
C LEU A 511 -1.92 -49.78 4.01
N ASP A 512 -2.19 -50.86 3.30
CA ASP A 512 -1.70 -51.12 1.95
C ASP A 512 -2.88 -51.24 0.96
N GLU A 513 -2.58 -51.38 -0.34
CA GLU A 513 -3.61 -51.50 -1.37
C GLU A 513 -4.58 -52.67 -1.18
N THR A 514 -4.19 -53.72 -0.47
CA THR A 514 -5.04 -54.88 -0.24
C THR A 514 -6.19 -54.59 0.73
N VAL A 515 -5.97 -53.67 1.67
CA VAL A 515 -7.01 -53.24 2.61
C VAL A 515 -8.14 -52.50 1.89
N PHE A 516 -7.87 -51.78 0.85
CA PHE A 516 -8.88 -51.04 0.07
C PHE A 516 -9.56 -51.88 -1.02
N ALA A 517 -9.01 -53.04 -1.34
CA ALA A 517 -9.56 -53.94 -2.38
C ALA A 517 -11.01 -54.40 -2.11
N GLU A 518 -11.43 -54.46 -0.85
CA GLU A 518 -12.83 -54.83 -0.48
C GLU A 518 -13.79 -53.66 -0.45
N GLY A 519 -13.29 -52.47 -0.74
CA GLY A 519 -14.09 -51.25 -0.72
C GLY A 519 -14.44 -50.72 0.68
N VAL A 520 -15.30 -49.71 0.73
CA VAL A 520 -15.83 -49.10 1.97
C VAL A 520 -17.28 -48.73 1.78
N GLN A 521 -18.08 -48.78 2.87
CA GLN A 521 -19.43 -48.23 2.86
C GLN A 521 -19.38 -46.72 2.87
N LEU A 522 -20.04 -46.07 1.90
CA LEU A 522 -20.19 -44.61 1.91
C LEU A 522 -21.16 -44.19 3.01
N LEU A 523 -20.73 -43.34 3.92
CA LEU A 523 -21.58 -42.69 4.93
C LEU A 523 -22.29 -41.49 4.37
N GLY A 524 -21.57 -40.65 3.66
CA GLY A 524 -22.11 -39.40 3.11
C GLY A 524 -21.08 -38.50 2.47
N ILE A 525 -21.55 -37.29 2.15
CA ILE A 525 -20.73 -36.22 1.61
C ILE A 525 -20.88 -34.93 2.40
N ALA A 526 -19.81 -34.15 2.55
CA ALA A 526 -19.79 -32.84 3.15
C ALA A 526 -19.57 -31.78 2.07
N GLY A 527 -20.35 -30.70 2.10
CA GLY A 527 -20.16 -29.50 1.29
C GLY A 527 -19.38 -28.46 2.09
N ILE A 528 -18.16 -28.18 1.68
CA ILE A 528 -17.21 -27.29 2.36
C ILE A 528 -17.06 -26.01 1.56
N ILE A 529 -17.04 -24.87 2.22
CA ILE A 529 -16.80 -23.56 1.59
C ILE A 529 -15.78 -22.77 2.41
N ASP A 530 -14.99 -21.98 1.72
CA ASP A 530 -14.23 -20.87 2.29
C ASP A 530 -15.15 -19.64 2.24
N PRO A 531 -15.71 -19.18 3.38
CA PRO A 531 -16.73 -18.15 3.36
C PRO A 531 -16.16 -16.78 2.97
N PRO A 532 -16.89 -16.00 2.18
CA PRO A 532 -16.50 -14.61 1.92
C PRO A 532 -16.53 -13.80 3.21
N ARG A 533 -15.62 -12.83 3.33
CA ARG A 533 -15.61 -11.86 4.44
C ARG A 533 -16.76 -10.86 4.27
N GLU A 534 -17.56 -10.65 5.29
CA GLU A 534 -18.73 -9.74 5.23
C GLU A 534 -18.32 -8.28 4.96
N GLU A 535 -17.24 -7.83 5.57
CA GLU A 535 -16.68 -6.49 5.37
C GLU A 535 -16.22 -6.22 3.92
N VAL A 536 -15.83 -7.25 3.19
CA VAL A 536 -15.43 -7.16 1.78
C VAL A 536 -16.62 -6.77 0.90
N ILE A 537 -17.82 -7.28 1.17
CA ILE A 537 -19.02 -6.99 0.37
C ILE A 537 -19.33 -5.48 0.38
N ALA A 538 -19.28 -4.86 1.56
CA ALA A 538 -19.50 -3.41 1.70
C ALA A 538 -18.44 -2.61 0.93
N SER A 539 -17.17 -3.01 1.05
CA SER A 539 -16.05 -2.35 0.38
C SER A 539 -16.10 -2.49 -1.15
N LEU A 540 -16.52 -3.65 -1.65
CA LEU A 540 -16.73 -3.85 -3.09
C LEU A 540 -17.83 -2.92 -3.65
N GLN A 541 -18.89 -2.69 -2.88
CA GLN A 541 -19.94 -1.73 -3.25
C GLN A 541 -19.42 -0.31 -3.30
N GLU A 542 -18.62 0.10 -2.31
CA GLU A 542 -17.98 1.41 -2.27
C GLU A 542 -17.00 1.61 -3.44
N MET A 543 -16.16 0.62 -3.72
CA MET A 543 -15.24 0.66 -4.87
C MET A 543 -15.98 0.76 -6.19
N LYS A 544 -17.09 0.04 -6.35
CA LYS A 544 -17.93 0.11 -7.53
C LYS A 544 -18.54 1.51 -7.71
N GLN A 545 -18.99 2.16 -6.64
CA GLN A 545 -19.46 3.55 -6.67
C GLN A 545 -18.33 4.50 -7.05
N ALA A 546 -17.10 4.20 -6.58
CA ALA A 546 -15.90 4.93 -6.91
C ALA A 546 -15.40 4.71 -8.35
N GLY A 547 -16.08 3.87 -9.14
CA GLY A 547 -15.74 3.54 -10.53
C GLY A 547 -14.56 2.57 -10.65
N VAL A 548 -14.18 1.89 -9.57
CA VAL A 548 -13.12 0.88 -9.52
C VAL A 548 -13.75 -0.50 -9.77
N GLN A 549 -13.21 -1.24 -10.72
CA GLN A 549 -13.64 -2.61 -11.01
C GLN A 549 -12.78 -3.59 -10.23
N VAL A 550 -13.40 -4.57 -9.57
CA VAL A 550 -12.69 -5.65 -8.92
C VAL A 550 -12.84 -6.92 -9.76
N LYS A 551 -11.72 -7.59 -10.01
CA LYS A 551 -11.63 -8.83 -10.78
C LYS A 551 -10.99 -9.89 -9.88
N MET A 552 -11.65 -11.03 -9.75
CA MET A 552 -11.18 -12.15 -8.94
C MET A 552 -10.37 -13.13 -9.80
N ILE A 553 -9.20 -13.48 -9.31
CA ILE A 553 -8.30 -14.47 -9.93
C ILE A 553 -8.12 -15.61 -8.93
N THR A 554 -8.32 -16.86 -9.34
CA THR A 554 -8.26 -18.00 -8.43
C THR A 554 -7.84 -19.30 -9.11
N GLY A 555 -7.24 -20.22 -8.35
CA GLY A 555 -7.01 -21.60 -8.76
C GLY A 555 -8.26 -22.51 -8.71
N ASP A 556 -9.36 -22.02 -8.14
CA ASP A 556 -10.58 -22.80 -7.94
C ASP A 556 -11.29 -23.20 -9.24
N HIS A 557 -12.18 -24.18 -9.07
CA HIS A 557 -13.08 -24.60 -10.16
C HIS A 557 -14.00 -23.44 -10.62
N PRO A 558 -14.30 -23.30 -11.92
CA PRO A 558 -15.09 -22.20 -12.47
C PRO A 558 -16.47 -22.01 -11.80
N LEU A 559 -17.16 -23.10 -11.46
CA LEU A 559 -18.48 -23.03 -10.79
C LEU A 559 -18.36 -22.45 -9.38
N THR A 560 -17.34 -22.88 -8.62
CA THR A 560 -17.05 -22.36 -7.28
C THR A 560 -16.71 -20.88 -7.35
N ALA A 561 -15.81 -20.50 -8.26
CA ALA A 561 -15.40 -19.13 -8.46
C ALA A 561 -16.56 -18.22 -8.86
N LYS A 562 -17.48 -18.72 -9.74
CA LYS A 562 -18.69 -18.00 -10.13
C LYS A 562 -19.61 -17.76 -8.94
N ALA A 563 -19.92 -18.80 -8.16
CA ALA A 563 -20.81 -18.70 -7.00
C ALA A 563 -20.28 -17.72 -5.94
N ILE A 564 -18.96 -17.73 -5.68
CA ILE A 564 -18.33 -16.78 -4.77
C ILE A 564 -18.41 -15.36 -5.34
N GLY A 565 -18.12 -15.17 -6.63
CA GLY A 565 -18.23 -13.86 -7.30
C GLY A 565 -19.66 -13.28 -7.26
N GLU A 566 -20.69 -14.14 -7.37
CA GLU A 566 -22.09 -13.76 -7.21
C GLU A 566 -22.42 -13.35 -5.76
N LYS A 567 -21.98 -14.12 -4.77
CA LYS A 567 -22.14 -13.80 -3.33
C LYS A 567 -21.45 -12.50 -2.95
N LEU A 568 -20.28 -12.23 -3.49
CA LEU A 568 -19.54 -10.98 -3.29
C LEU A 568 -20.16 -9.79 -4.06
N GLY A 569 -21.03 -10.03 -5.03
CA GLY A 569 -21.65 -8.96 -5.83
C GLY A 569 -20.66 -8.24 -6.76
N LEU A 570 -19.65 -8.94 -7.28
CA LEU A 570 -18.62 -8.37 -8.15
C LEU A 570 -19.22 -7.69 -9.39
N ALA A 571 -20.26 -8.30 -9.98
CA ALA A 571 -21.04 -7.72 -11.07
C ALA A 571 -22.49 -8.18 -11.01
N LYS A 572 -23.37 -7.61 -11.86
CA LYS A 572 -24.76 -8.08 -12.00
C LYS A 572 -24.84 -9.47 -12.65
N GLU A 573 -23.96 -9.72 -13.62
CA GLU A 573 -23.75 -11.01 -14.27
C GLU A 573 -22.27 -11.35 -14.16
N ILE A 574 -21.94 -12.53 -13.67
CA ILE A 574 -20.56 -12.98 -13.52
C ILE A 574 -20.16 -13.80 -14.74
N ASN A 575 -19.24 -13.25 -15.52
CA ASN A 575 -18.57 -13.97 -16.59
C ASN A 575 -17.28 -14.58 -16.06
N VAL A 576 -17.09 -15.86 -16.31
CA VAL A 576 -15.93 -16.65 -15.90
C VAL A 576 -15.17 -17.10 -17.14
N VAL A 577 -13.84 -17.06 -17.06
CA VAL A 577 -12.94 -17.64 -18.04
C VAL A 577 -11.86 -18.43 -17.30
N THR A 578 -11.45 -19.57 -17.88
CA THR A 578 -10.41 -20.41 -17.28
C THR A 578 -9.02 -20.06 -17.81
N GLY A 579 -7.97 -20.37 -17.02
CA GLY A 579 -6.58 -20.22 -17.46
C GLY A 579 -6.27 -20.98 -18.76
N SER A 580 -6.81 -22.19 -18.91
CA SER A 580 -6.63 -22.98 -20.14
C SER A 580 -7.32 -22.38 -21.36
N GLU A 581 -8.49 -21.74 -21.21
CA GLU A 581 -9.13 -20.99 -22.29
C GLU A 581 -8.30 -19.76 -22.65
N LEU A 582 -7.79 -19.05 -21.66
CA LEU A 582 -6.92 -17.88 -21.86
C LEU A 582 -5.65 -18.23 -22.63
N ASP A 583 -5.00 -19.36 -22.31
CA ASP A 583 -3.77 -19.80 -22.94
C ASP A 583 -3.95 -20.16 -24.43
N GLN A 584 -5.18 -20.46 -24.87
CA GLN A 584 -5.52 -20.80 -26.26
C GLN A 584 -5.93 -19.57 -27.09
N MET A 585 -6.15 -18.40 -26.47
CA MET A 585 -6.62 -17.20 -27.16
C MET A 585 -5.48 -16.48 -27.89
N ALA A 586 -5.79 -15.88 -29.03
CA ALA A 586 -4.90 -14.92 -29.66
C ALA A 586 -4.82 -13.65 -28.80
N GLU A 587 -3.71 -12.92 -28.88
CA GLU A 587 -3.41 -11.78 -27.99
C GLU A 587 -4.54 -10.75 -27.91
N ARG A 588 -5.18 -10.43 -29.05
CA ARG A 588 -6.31 -9.48 -29.08
C ARG A 588 -7.54 -10.01 -28.35
N ASP A 589 -7.89 -11.26 -28.58
CA ASP A 589 -9.03 -11.93 -27.95
C ASP A 589 -8.80 -12.10 -26.45
N PHE A 590 -7.57 -12.42 -26.06
CA PHE A 590 -7.12 -12.46 -24.68
C PHE A 590 -7.35 -11.11 -23.97
N GLN A 591 -6.86 -10.02 -24.55
CA GLN A 591 -7.06 -8.68 -23.98
C GLN A 591 -8.54 -8.31 -23.84
N ASP A 592 -9.36 -8.64 -24.82
CA ASP A 592 -10.79 -8.37 -24.78
C ASP A 592 -11.53 -9.27 -23.77
N ALA A 593 -11.11 -10.53 -23.63
CA ALA A 593 -11.60 -11.45 -22.60
C ALA A 593 -11.27 -10.94 -21.20
N VAL A 594 -10.04 -10.45 -20.98
CA VAL A 594 -9.60 -9.88 -19.69
C VAL A 594 -10.46 -8.66 -19.30
N ILE A 595 -10.85 -7.82 -20.24
CA ILE A 595 -11.74 -6.67 -19.95
C ILE A 595 -13.17 -7.13 -19.61
N ARG A 596 -13.73 -8.08 -20.38
CA ARG A 596 -15.14 -8.49 -20.26
C ARG A 596 -15.41 -9.35 -19.03
N ASN A 597 -14.48 -10.24 -18.63
CA ASN A 597 -14.70 -11.19 -17.54
C ASN A 597 -14.36 -10.58 -16.18
N GLN A 598 -15.10 -10.97 -15.15
CA GLN A 598 -14.90 -10.55 -13.76
C GLN A 598 -14.14 -11.61 -12.95
N VAL A 599 -14.20 -12.87 -13.37
CA VAL A 599 -13.65 -14.01 -12.66
C VAL A 599 -12.75 -14.82 -13.58
N PHE A 600 -11.56 -15.12 -13.10
CA PHE A 600 -10.55 -15.96 -13.77
C PHE A 600 -10.30 -17.19 -12.91
N ALA A 601 -10.68 -18.36 -13.41
CA ALA A 601 -10.66 -19.61 -12.69
C ALA A 601 -9.54 -20.54 -13.17
N ARG A 602 -9.01 -21.43 -12.31
CA ARG A 602 -7.91 -22.36 -12.61
C ARG A 602 -6.71 -21.64 -13.25
N THR A 603 -6.35 -20.51 -12.69
CA THR A 603 -5.24 -19.69 -13.19
C THR A 603 -3.91 -20.17 -12.64
N THR A 604 -2.88 -20.08 -13.46
CA THR A 604 -1.47 -20.29 -13.09
C THR A 604 -0.82 -18.94 -12.71
N PRO A 605 0.34 -18.92 -12.05
CA PRO A 605 1.11 -17.68 -11.81
C PRO A 605 1.39 -16.91 -13.11
N LYS A 606 1.66 -17.61 -14.21
CA LYS A 606 1.83 -17.01 -15.53
C LYS A 606 0.57 -16.30 -16.01
N ASN A 607 -0.61 -16.92 -15.85
CA ASN A 607 -1.88 -16.28 -16.22
C ASN A 607 -2.12 -15.02 -15.40
N LYS A 608 -1.83 -15.01 -14.08
CA LYS A 608 -1.96 -13.81 -13.24
C LYS A 608 -1.13 -12.65 -13.80
N LEU A 609 0.12 -12.89 -14.17
CA LEU A 609 1.00 -11.88 -14.77
C LEU A 609 0.48 -11.37 -16.12
N GLU A 610 0.04 -12.26 -17.01
CA GLU A 610 -0.45 -11.88 -18.34
C GLU A 610 -1.79 -11.10 -18.27
N ILE A 611 -2.67 -11.42 -17.32
CA ILE A 611 -3.89 -10.64 -17.05
C ILE A 611 -3.53 -9.20 -16.68
N ILE A 612 -2.56 -8.99 -15.78
CA ILE A 612 -2.11 -7.65 -15.41
C ILE A 612 -1.56 -6.88 -16.62
N LYS A 613 -0.71 -7.52 -17.42
CA LYS A 613 -0.16 -6.91 -18.65
C LYS A 613 -1.27 -6.51 -19.63
N ALA A 614 -2.29 -7.36 -19.81
CA ALA A 614 -3.40 -7.09 -20.71
C ALA A 614 -4.26 -5.90 -20.24
N LEU A 615 -4.52 -5.78 -18.93
CA LEU A 615 -5.22 -4.64 -18.35
C LEU A 615 -4.45 -3.35 -18.60
N GLN A 616 -3.14 -3.36 -18.36
CA GLN A 616 -2.26 -2.21 -18.61
C GLN A 616 -2.17 -1.85 -20.10
N ALA A 617 -2.11 -2.84 -21.00
CA ALA A 617 -2.12 -2.61 -22.45
C ALA A 617 -3.42 -1.92 -22.93
N LYS A 618 -4.54 -2.12 -22.21
CA LYS A 618 -5.83 -1.40 -22.45
C LYS A 618 -5.87 -0.05 -21.72
N GLY A 619 -4.78 0.45 -21.19
CA GLY A 619 -4.67 1.76 -20.52
C GLY A 619 -5.35 1.81 -19.15
N LYS A 620 -5.50 0.66 -18.47
CA LYS A 620 -6.06 0.58 -17.13
C LYS A 620 -4.96 0.70 -16.08
N VAL A 621 -5.17 1.53 -15.08
CA VAL A 621 -4.33 1.56 -13.88
C VAL A 621 -4.74 0.39 -13.01
N THR A 622 -3.83 -0.54 -12.79
CA THR A 622 -4.12 -1.83 -12.19
C THR A 622 -3.44 -2.00 -10.84
N ALA A 623 -4.24 -2.28 -9.81
CA ALA A 623 -3.73 -2.83 -8.56
C ALA A 623 -3.83 -4.37 -8.59
N MET A 624 -2.88 -5.06 -7.96
CA MET A 624 -2.91 -6.52 -7.75
C MET A 624 -2.76 -6.80 -6.27
N THR A 625 -3.66 -7.61 -5.72
CA THR A 625 -3.52 -8.11 -4.34
C THR A 625 -3.17 -9.58 -4.34
N GLY A 626 -2.30 -10.00 -3.43
CA GLY A 626 -1.89 -11.40 -3.26
C GLY A 626 -1.11 -11.60 -1.98
N ASP A 627 -1.00 -12.85 -1.54
CA ASP A 627 -0.34 -13.25 -0.29
C ASP A 627 0.80 -14.27 -0.51
N GLY A 628 0.80 -14.97 -1.65
CA GLY A 628 1.71 -16.06 -1.93
C GLY A 628 2.90 -15.73 -2.84
N VAL A 629 3.86 -16.64 -2.87
CA VAL A 629 5.00 -16.60 -3.81
C VAL A 629 4.52 -16.57 -5.27
N ASN A 630 3.43 -17.25 -5.56
CA ASN A 630 2.82 -17.33 -6.88
C ASN A 630 2.31 -15.97 -7.41
N ASP A 631 2.07 -15.03 -6.53
CA ASP A 631 1.57 -13.69 -6.86
C ASP A 631 2.68 -12.67 -7.09
N ALA A 632 3.88 -12.94 -6.59
CA ALA A 632 5.01 -12.01 -6.61
C ALA A 632 5.31 -11.40 -8.00
N PRO A 633 5.34 -12.17 -9.11
CA PRO A 633 5.56 -11.60 -10.44
C PRO A 633 4.44 -10.65 -10.87
N ALA A 634 3.18 -10.94 -10.52
CA ALA A 634 2.02 -10.11 -10.83
C ALA A 634 1.97 -8.86 -9.94
N LEU A 635 2.28 -8.99 -8.64
CA LEU A 635 2.41 -7.88 -7.68
C LEU A 635 3.46 -6.88 -8.15
N LYS A 636 4.65 -7.36 -8.52
CA LYS A 636 5.74 -6.50 -9.00
C LYS A 636 5.44 -5.83 -10.35
N ARG A 637 4.60 -6.46 -11.19
CA ARG A 637 4.25 -5.94 -12.52
C ARG A 637 3.11 -4.93 -12.47
N ALA A 638 2.19 -5.04 -11.54
CA ALA A 638 1.06 -4.13 -11.39
C ALA A 638 1.52 -2.67 -11.23
N ASP A 639 0.63 -1.71 -11.44
CA ASP A 639 0.90 -0.30 -11.15
C ASP A 639 0.97 -0.08 -9.64
N ILE A 640 0.28 -0.93 -8.86
CA ILE A 640 0.38 -1.05 -7.41
C ILE A 640 0.27 -2.53 -7.03
N GLY A 641 1.34 -3.11 -6.51
CA GLY A 641 1.30 -4.39 -5.82
C GLY A 641 0.87 -4.21 -4.36
N VAL A 642 -0.04 -5.05 -3.89
CA VAL A 642 -0.59 -5.01 -2.53
C VAL A 642 -0.45 -6.38 -1.89
N ALA A 643 0.32 -6.48 -0.82
CA ALA A 643 0.49 -7.73 -0.08
C ALA A 643 -0.30 -7.71 1.24
N MET A 644 -0.65 -8.91 1.71
CA MET A 644 -1.20 -9.11 3.05
C MET A 644 -0.08 -9.01 4.10
N GLY A 645 -0.37 -8.44 5.27
CA GLY A 645 0.61 -8.16 6.31
C GLY A 645 0.85 -9.34 7.23
N ILE A 646 -0.21 -10.09 7.57
CA ILE A 646 -0.18 -11.23 8.49
C ILE A 646 0.07 -12.51 7.68
N SER A 647 -0.83 -12.87 6.78
CA SER A 647 -0.78 -14.10 5.98
C SER A 647 0.19 -14.04 4.79
N GLY A 648 0.58 -12.84 4.37
CA GLY A 648 1.45 -12.67 3.21
C GLY A 648 2.86 -13.17 3.45
N THR A 649 3.39 -13.95 2.51
CA THR A 649 4.79 -14.38 2.52
C THR A 649 5.74 -13.20 2.36
N ASP A 650 6.96 -13.32 2.84
CA ASP A 650 7.97 -12.26 2.71
C ASP A 650 8.23 -11.90 1.24
N VAL A 651 8.20 -12.88 0.36
CA VAL A 651 8.33 -12.69 -1.10
C VAL A 651 7.21 -11.81 -1.66
N ALA A 652 5.97 -12.04 -1.24
CA ALA A 652 4.83 -11.22 -1.63
C ALA A 652 4.97 -9.80 -1.07
N LYS A 653 5.31 -9.67 0.22
CA LYS A 653 5.55 -8.38 0.88
C LYS A 653 6.66 -7.59 0.19
N ASP A 654 7.76 -8.24 -0.19
CA ASP A 654 8.89 -7.58 -0.86
C ASP A 654 8.57 -7.13 -2.29
N SER A 655 7.76 -7.90 -2.98
CA SER A 655 7.32 -7.59 -4.34
C SER A 655 6.26 -6.51 -4.42
N ALA A 656 5.55 -6.23 -3.32
CA ALA A 656 4.47 -5.26 -3.25
C ALA A 656 4.96 -3.84 -2.98
N ASP A 657 4.19 -2.85 -3.44
CA ASP A 657 4.35 -1.41 -3.13
C ASP A 657 3.62 -1.00 -1.85
N MET A 658 2.63 -1.77 -1.45
CA MET A 658 1.75 -1.51 -0.31
C MET A 658 1.46 -2.80 0.46
N ILE A 659 1.32 -2.70 1.78
CA ILE A 659 0.98 -3.82 2.66
C ILE A 659 -0.24 -3.45 3.50
N LEU A 660 -1.24 -4.33 3.53
CA LEU A 660 -2.41 -4.24 4.41
C LEU A 660 -2.09 -4.98 5.72
N THR A 661 -1.87 -4.24 6.81
CA THR A 661 -1.39 -4.83 8.07
C THR A 661 -2.43 -5.66 8.82
N ASP A 662 -3.69 -5.54 8.44
CA ASP A 662 -4.85 -6.24 9.02
C ASP A 662 -5.40 -7.36 8.12
N ASP A 663 -4.74 -7.67 7.01
CA ASP A 663 -5.18 -8.61 5.98
C ASP A 663 -6.63 -8.39 5.49
N ASN A 664 -7.13 -7.17 5.69
CA ASN A 664 -8.50 -6.83 5.35
C ASN A 664 -8.57 -6.13 3.99
N PHE A 665 -9.16 -6.81 3.00
CA PHE A 665 -9.40 -6.20 1.68
C PHE A 665 -10.27 -4.94 1.77
N GLY A 666 -11.10 -4.80 2.80
CA GLY A 666 -11.87 -3.59 3.08
C GLY A 666 -11.01 -2.35 3.28
N THR A 667 -9.82 -2.51 3.82
CA THR A 667 -8.83 -1.45 4.00
C THR A 667 -8.37 -0.86 2.67
N MET A 668 -8.47 -1.61 1.57
CA MET A 668 -8.17 -1.12 0.22
C MET A 668 -9.06 0.05 -0.22
N ALA A 669 -10.35 0.05 0.13
CA ALA A 669 -11.25 1.17 -0.15
C ALA A 669 -10.80 2.44 0.59
N SER A 670 -10.43 2.29 1.86
CA SER A 670 -9.86 3.39 2.66
C SER A 670 -8.54 3.90 2.09
N ALA A 671 -7.67 3.02 1.58
CA ALA A 671 -6.41 3.40 0.95
C ALA A 671 -6.63 4.20 -0.34
N ILE A 672 -7.58 3.79 -1.19
CA ILE A 672 -7.96 4.53 -2.40
C ILE A 672 -8.54 5.90 -2.04
N GLN A 673 -9.41 5.97 -1.05
CA GLN A 673 -9.97 7.24 -0.55
C GLN A 673 -8.86 8.19 -0.12
N GLU A 674 -7.88 7.68 0.62
CA GLU A 674 -6.75 8.43 1.12
C GLU A 674 -5.82 8.90 0.00
N GLY A 675 -5.52 8.05 -0.98
CA GLY A 675 -4.77 8.42 -2.18
C GLY A 675 -5.44 9.56 -2.94
N ARG A 676 -6.76 9.54 -3.11
CA ARG A 676 -7.55 10.62 -3.71
C ARG A 676 -7.50 11.90 -2.88
N ARG A 677 -7.61 11.81 -1.55
CA ARG A 677 -7.51 12.94 -0.62
C ARG A 677 -6.14 13.63 -0.74
N ILE A 678 -5.07 12.85 -0.70
CA ILE A 678 -3.70 13.37 -0.80
C ILE A 678 -3.50 14.11 -2.12
N TYR A 679 -3.96 13.51 -3.22
CA TYR A 679 -3.89 14.16 -4.54
C TYR A 679 -4.68 15.47 -4.59
N ASP A 680 -5.94 15.47 -4.10
CA ASP A 680 -6.78 16.67 -4.06
C ASP A 680 -6.12 17.77 -3.22
N ASN A 681 -5.50 17.44 -2.09
CA ASN A 681 -4.81 18.38 -1.23
C ASN A 681 -3.55 18.97 -1.89
N ILE A 682 -2.80 18.17 -2.64
CA ILE A 682 -1.69 18.67 -3.48
C ILE A 682 -2.22 19.64 -4.54
N LYS A 683 -3.28 19.27 -5.25
CA LYS A 683 -3.89 20.13 -6.26
C LYS A 683 -4.39 21.45 -5.67
N LYS A 684 -5.05 21.41 -4.52
CA LYS A 684 -5.51 22.59 -3.79
C LYS A 684 -4.34 23.51 -3.39
N SER A 685 -3.23 22.93 -2.94
CA SER A 685 -2.01 23.69 -2.63
C SER A 685 -1.47 24.43 -3.85
N ILE A 686 -1.47 23.80 -5.01
CA ILE A 686 -1.04 24.41 -6.28
C ILE A 686 -1.98 25.53 -6.69
N LEU A 687 -3.29 25.29 -6.67
CA LEU A 687 -4.32 26.26 -7.01
C LEU A 687 -4.36 27.47 -6.06
N PHE A 688 -3.79 27.33 -4.87
CA PHE A 688 -3.62 28.41 -3.93
C PHE A 688 -2.32 29.19 -4.18
N LEU A 689 -1.18 28.47 -4.24
CA LEU A 689 0.14 29.10 -4.31
C LEU A 689 0.38 29.87 -5.62
N LEU A 690 0.03 29.26 -6.76
CA LEU A 690 0.31 29.86 -8.04
C LEU A 690 -0.39 31.21 -8.26
N PRO A 691 -1.72 31.33 -8.11
CA PRO A 691 -2.39 32.60 -8.36
C PRO A 691 -2.00 33.69 -7.36
N THR A 692 -1.68 33.33 -6.11
CA THR A 692 -1.25 34.33 -5.11
C THR A 692 0.15 34.85 -5.40
N SER A 693 1.08 34.00 -5.87
CA SER A 693 2.42 34.44 -6.30
C SER A 693 2.34 35.25 -7.60
N PHE A 694 1.50 34.88 -8.55
CA PHE A 694 1.31 35.65 -9.77
C PHE A 694 0.69 37.03 -9.49
N ALA A 695 -0.23 37.15 -8.53
CA ALA A 695 -0.79 38.42 -8.13
C ALA A 695 0.30 39.39 -7.64
N GLU A 696 1.24 38.94 -6.85
CA GLU A 696 2.38 39.72 -6.36
C GLU A 696 3.28 40.21 -7.53
N GLY A 697 3.59 39.31 -8.46
CA GLY A 697 4.32 39.64 -9.67
C GLY A 697 3.60 40.64 -10.54
N LEU A 698 2.28 40.51 -10.72
CA LEU A 698 1.43 41.41 -11.48
C LEU A 698 1.38 42.81 -10.86
N ILE A 699 1.36 42.92 -9.52
CA ILE A 699 1.41 44.23 -8.83
C ILE A 699 2.65 44.99 -9.25
N ILE A 700 3.82 44.35 -9.19
CA ILE A 700 5.09 44.99 -9.56
C ILE A 700 5.17 45.27 -11.08
N ALA A 701 4.77 44.31 -11.90
CA ALA A 701 4.76 44.49 -13.36
C ALA A 701 3.87 45.64 -13.80
N PHE A 702 2.68 45.75 -13.23
CA PHE A 702 1.73 46.82 -13.52
C PHE A 702 2.27 48.19 -13.08
N THR A 703 2.87 48.26 -11.89
CA THR A 703 3.51 49.52 -11.40
C THR A 703 4.65 49.98 -12.31
N ILE A 704 5.51 49.06 -12.78
CA ILE A 704 6.56 49.38 -13.73
C ILE A 704 5.98 49.93 -15.04
N LEU A 705 4.93 49.32 -15.58
CA LEU A 705 4.28 49.75 -16.82
C LEU A 705 3.55 51.08 -16.70
N MET A 706 2.94 51.34 -15.55
CA MET A 706 2.24 52.63 -15.27
C MET A 706 3.17 53.75 -14.82
N GLN A 707 4.47 53.43 -14.63
CA GLN A 707 5.48 54.40 -14.21
C GLN A 707 5.22 55.09 -12.86
N ASN A 708 4.56 54.30 -11.95
CA ASN A 708 4.20 54.77 -10.60
C ASN A 708 5.31 54.41 -9.59
N ASP A 709 5.29 55.03 -8.41
CA ASP A 709 6.17 54.67 -7.31
C ASP A 709 5.96 53.21 -6.88
N MET A 710 7.05 52.51 -6.47
CA MET A 710 6.98 51.10 -6.08
C MET A 710 6.16 50.94 -4.81
N PRO A 711 5.03 50.18 -4.89
CA PRO A 711 4.11 50.05 -3.77
C PRO A 711 4.61 49.02 -2.72
N LEU A 712 5.49 48.11 -3.15
CA LEU A 712 6.02 47.04 -2.30
C LEU A 712 7.54 46.93 -2.49
N GLN A 713 8.24 46.74 -1.39
CA GLN A 713 9.67 46.46 -1.37
C GLN A 713 9.95 44.97 -1.45
N ALA A 714 11.15 44.58 -1.87
CA ALA A 714 11.58 43.19 -1.92
C ALA A 714 11.46 42.46 -0.57
N THR A 715 11.81 43.17 0.51
CA THR A 715 11.70 42.63 1.89
C THR A 715 10.25 42.33 2.31
N GLN A 716 9.31 43.17 1.90
CA GLN A 716 7.86 42.98 2.18
C GLN A 716 7.29 41.77 1.41
N LEU A 717 7.65 41.60 0.14
CA LEU A 717 7.26 40.44 -0.65
C LEU A 717 7.86 39.12 -0.10
N LEU A 718 9.13 39.17 0.29
CA LEU A 718 9.77 38.04 0.95
C LEU A 718 9.06 37.68 2.24
N TRP A 719 8.61 38.65 3.04
CA TRP A 719 7.80 38.39 4.23
C TRP A 719 6.48 37.69 3.87
N ILE A 720 5.75 38.22 2.88
CA ILE A 720 4.46 37.63 2.45
C ILE A 720 4.65 36.19 2.01
N ASN A 721 5.69 35.90 1.22
CA ASN A 721 5.98 34.56 0.74
C ASN A 721 6.43 33.62 1.86
N MET A 722 7.32 34.07 2.73
CA MET A 722 7.79 33.31 3.88
C MET A 722 6.64 32.94 4.82
N VAL A 723 5.81 33.92 5.21
CA VAL A 723 4.64 33.67 6.09
C VAL A 723 3.66 32.71 5.42
N SER A 724 3.39 32.87 4.14
CA SER A 724 2.53 31.96 3.38
C SER A 724 3.11 30.54 3.32
N ALA A 725 4.42 30.41 3.08
CA ALA A 725 5.11 29.14 3.00
C ALA A 725 5.13 28.38 4.36
N ILE A 726 5.28 29.09 5.47
CA ILE A 726 5.31 28.50 6.81
C ILE A 726 3.93 28.08 7.30
N THR A 727 2.88 28.81 6.91
CA THR A 727 1.53 28.65 7.48
C THR A 727 0.60 27.88 6.57
N ILE A 728 0.30 28.40 5.39
CA ILE A 728 -0.81 27.91 4.54
C ILE A 728 -0.56 26.52 4.00
N GLN A 729 0.70 26.15 3.74
CA GLN A 729 1.06 24.80 3.30
C GLN A 729 0.57 23.74 4.28
N PHE A 730 0.65 24.00 5.59
CA PHE A 730 0.17 23.09 6.61
C PHE A 730 -1.36 23.00 6.68
N ALA A 731 -2.09 24.00 6.22
CA ALA A 731 -3.55 23.95 6.20
C ALA A 731 -4.05 22.83 5.29
N PHE A 732 -3.47 22.69 4.07
CA PHE A 732 -3.88 21.66 3.11
C PHE A 732 -3.45 20.25 3.46
N ILE A 733 -2.38 20.07 4.24
CA ILE A 733 -1.93 18.75 4.71
C ILE A 733 -3.04 18.06 5.51
N PHE A 734 -3.72 18.82 6.36
CA PHE A 734 -4.72 18.30 7.30
C PHE A 734 -6.15 18.38 6.78
N GLU A 735 -6.37 18.78 5.52
CA GLU A 735 -7.72 18.80 4.96
C GLU A 735 -8.29 17.38 4.85
N PRO A 736 -9.50 17.13 5.38
CA PRO A 736 -10.15 15.83 5.29
C PRO A 736 -10.58 15.52 3.85
N ALA A 737 -10.90 14.25 3.61
CA ALA A 737 -11.49 13.83 2.34
C ALA A 737 -12.83 14.55 2.12
N GLU A 738 -13.04 15.03 0.89
CA GLU A 738 -14.29 15.68 0.53
C GLU A 738 -15.44 14.68 0.47
N LYS A 739 -16.65 15.15 0.78
CA LYS A 739 -17.86 14.35 0.62
C LYS A 739 -18.02 13.91 -0.83
N GLY A 740 -18.34 12.64 -1.04
CA GLY A 740 -18.50 12.07 -2.38
C GLY A 740 -17.18 11.80 -3.13
N ILE A 741 -16.02 11.85 -2.47
CA ILE A 741 -14.73 11.53 -3.10
C ILE A 741 -14.73 10.10 -3.69
N MET A 742 -15.43 9.15 -3.04
CA MET A 742 -15.62 7.78 -3.52
C MET A 742 -16.82 7.62 -4.49
N GLN A 743 -17.45 8.71 -4.89
CA GLN A 743 -18.46 8.72 -5.96
C GLN A 743 -17.89 9.24 -7.29
N ARG A 744 -16.66 9.72 -7.29
CA ARG A 744 -15.96 10.19 -8.47
C ARG A 744 -15.29 9.02 -9.20
N LYS A 745 -15.31 9.03 -10.54
CA LYS A 745 -14.54 8.05 -11.34
C LYS A 745 -13.04 8.25 -11.13
N PRO A 746 -12.22 7.18 -11.30
CA PRO A 746 -10.78 7.28 -11.26
C PRO A 746 -10.24 8.31 -12.25
N ARG A 747 -9.16 8.97 -11.89
CA ARG A 747 -8.47 9.91 -12.76
C ARG A 747 -7.76 9.13 -13.89
N LYS A 748 -7.94 9.55 -15.12
CA LYS A 748 -7.20 8.95 -16.25
C LYS A 748 -5.72 9.29 -16.15
N THR A 749 -4.89 8.28 -16.29
CA THR A 749 -3.42 8.42 -16.35
C THR A 749 -3.05 9.31 -17.54
N GLY A 750 -2.12 10.27 -17.32
CA GLY A 750 -1.72 11.20 -18.36
C GLY A 750 -2.57 12.47 -18.48
N ASN A 751 -3.67 12.59 -17.71
CA ASN A 751 -4.37 13.86 -17.62
C ASN A 751 -3.48 14.87 -16.89
N ARG A 752 -3.42 16.10 -17.45
CA ARG A 752 -2.70 17.21 -16.82
C ARG A 752 -3.25 17.47 -15.41
N LEU A 753 -2.36 17.79 -14.49
CA LEU A 753 -2.70 18.15 -13.11
C LEU A 753 -3.70 19.32 -13.05
N LEU A 754 -3.48 20.32 -13.91
CA LEU A 754 -4.33 21.49 -14.03
C LEU A 754 -5.19 21.39 -15.29
N ASN A 755 -6.49 21.52 -15.13
CA ASN A 755 -7.45 21.60 -16.24
C ASN A 755 -7.61 23.07 -16.72
N ASN A 756 -8.32 23.28 -17.83
CA ASN A 756 -8.52 24.60 -18.39
C ASN A 756 -9.25 25.56 -17.44
N HIS A 757 -10.14 25.05 -16.61
CA HIS A 757 -10.84 25.87 -15.60
C HIS A 757 -9.88 26.27 -14.47
N ASP A 758 -9.01 25.35 -14.05
CA ASP A 758 -7.99 25.65 -13.03
C ASP A 758 -7.08 26.81 -13.50
N ILE A 759 -6.66 26.76 -14.77
CA ILE A 759 -5.85 27.84 -15.39
C ILE A 759 -6.62 29.15 -15.44
N TRP A 760 -7.90 29.12 -15.82
CA TRP A 760 -8.76 30.30 -15.82
C TRP A 760 -8.93 30.87 -14.40
N GLN A 761 -9.18 30.02 -13.41
CA GLN A 761 -9.30 30.44 -12.01
C GLN A 761 -8.00 31.11 -11.52
N MET A 762 -6.84 30.50 -11.81
CA MET A 762 -5.56 31.10 -11.46
C MET A 762 -5.39 32.49 -12.10
N ALA A 763 -5.73 32.63 -13.38
CA ALA A 763 -5.58 33.89 -14.10
C ALA A 763 -6.48 34.99 -13.51
N TYR A 764 -7.78 34.76 -13.36
CA TYR A 764 -8.67 35.82 -12.88
C TYR A 764 -8.45 36.15 -11.40
N VAL A 765 -8.09 35.16 -10.55
CA VAL A 765 -7.78 35.43 -9.14
C VAL A 765 -6.51 36.26 -9.00
N SER A 766 -5.47 35.94 -9.78
CA SER A 766 -4.23 36.73 -9.79
C SER A 766 -4.49 38.21 -10.19
N VAL A 767 -5.23 38.41 -11.29
CA VAL A 767 -5.59 39.73 -11.76
C VAL A 767 -6.47 40.47 -10.76
N LEU A 768 -7.48 39.78 -10.19
CA LEU A 768 -8.41 40.41 -9.22
C LEU A 768 -7.66 40.84 -7.95
N MET A 769 -6.78 40.00 -7.38
CA MET A 769 -5.96 40.37 -6.24
C MET A 769 -5.04 41.54 -6.53
N ALA A 770 -4.35 41.54 -7.70
CA ALA A 770 -3.48 42.61 -8.08
C ALA A 770 -4.23 43.94 -8.28
N VAL A 771 -5.37 43.92 -8.99
CA VAL A 771 -6.18 45.14 -9.26
C VAL A 771 -6.74 45.71 -7.96
N ILE A 772 -7.31 44.90 -7.06
CA ILE A 772 -7.84 45.37 -5.77
C ILE A 772 -6.72 46.01 -4.95
N SER A 773 -5.54 45.39 -4.91
CA SER A 773 -4.40 45.89 -4.13
C SER A 773 -3.89 47.21 -4.67
N ILE A 774 -3.75 47.36 -6.00
CA ILE A 774 -3.29 48.56 -6.65
C ILE A 774 -4.31 49.70 -6.49
N LEU A 775 -5.59 49.41 -6.74
CA LEU A 775 -6.64 50.42 -6.57
C LEU A 775 -6.72 50.96 -5.15
N ALA A 776 -6.59 50.09 -4.15
CA ALA A 776 -6.56 50.50 -2.76
C ALA A 776 -5.32 51.35 -2.44
N TYR A 777 -4.17 50.96 -2.95
CA TYR A 777 -2.92 51.73 -2.78
C TYR A 777 -3.01 53.11 -3.40
N GLU A 778 -3.39 53.23 -4.67
CA GLU A 778 -3.54 54.50 -5.40
C GLU A 778 -4.58 55.40 -4.72
N TRP A 779 -5.73 54.83 -4.31
CA TRP A 779 -6.77 55.58 -3.59
C TRP A 779 -6.22 56.19 -2.29
N LEU A 780 -5.39 55.46 -1.53
CA LEU A 780 -4.79 55.99 -0.29
C LEU A 780 -3.83 57.16 -0.57
N LEU A 781 -3.03 57.04 -1.61
CA LEU A 781 -2.14 58.14 -2.01
C LEU A 781 -2.92 59.42 -2.38
N THR A 782 -4.14 59.29 -2.97
CA THR A 782 -5.00 60.47 -3.22
C THR A 782 -5.58 61.09 -1.92
N GLN A 783 -5.50 60.41 -0.79
CA GLN A 783 -5.92 60.92 0.52
C GLN A 783 -4.75 61.48 1.32
N ASP A 784 -3.60 61.78 0.70
CA ASP A 784 -2.39 62.29 1.35
C ASP A 784 -1.87 61.41 2.49
N VAL A 785 -2.08 60.07 2.38
CA VAL A 785 -1.56 59.07 3.35
C VAL A 785 -0.08 58.83 3.03
N ASP A 786 0.74 58.74 4.09
CA ASP A 786 2.17 58.42 3.96
C ASP A 786 2.37 57.10 3.20
N GLN A 787 3.34 57.11 2.28
CA GLN A 787 3.69 55.96 1.44
C GLN A 787 3.98 54.69 2.26
N ALA A 788 4.62 54.82 3.45
CA ALA A 788 4.90 53.68 4.30
C ALA A 788 3.59 53.06 4.86
N VAL A 789 2.58 53.88 5.17
CA VAL A 789 1.27 53.39 5.60
C VAL A 789 0.52 52.73 4.44
N ALA A 790 0.57 53.33 3.24
CA ALA A 790 -0.05 52.80 2.03
C ALA A 790 0.56 51.43 1.63
N SER A 791 1.89 51.34 1.66
CA SER A 791 2.61 50.07 1.44
C SER A 791 2.28 49.00 2.49
N THR A 792 2.23 49.38 3.77
CA THR A 792 1.83 48.45 4.84
C THR A 792 0.41 47.94 4.66
N MET A 793 -0.49 48.85 4.22
CA MET A 793 -1.86 48.45 3.92
C MET A 793 -1.94 47.49 2.76
N MET A 794 -1.16 47.70 1.71
CA MET A 794 -1.07 46.79 0.55
C MET A 794 -0.59 45.41 0.96
N VAL A 795 0.46 45.30 1.80
CA VAL A 795 0.92 44.04 2.37
C VAL A 795 -0.23 43.30 3.10
N ASN A 796 -0.97 44.03 3.94
CA ASN A 796 -2.10 43.46 4.67
C ASN A 796 -3.26 43.05 3.76
N ILE A 797 -3.57 43.84 2.71
CA ILE A 797 -4.57 43.47 1.68
C ILE A 797 -4.19 42.17 1.01
N VAL A 798 -2.95 42.02 0.56
CA VAL A 798 -2.47 40.80 -0.11
C VAL A 798 -2.60 39.60 0.81
N VAL A 799 -2.13 39.71 2.07
CA VAL A 799 -2.19 38.59 3.04
C VAL A 799 -3.62 38.23 3.40
N LEU A 800 -4.49 39.20 3.68
CA LEU A 800 -5.91 38.91 3.97
C LEU A 800 -6.61 38.33 2.73
N SER A 801 -6.31 38.81 1.53
CA SER A 801 -6.82 38.23 0.28
C SER A 801 -6.44 36.76 0.15
N LYS A 802 -5.20 36.39 0.50
CA LYS A 802 -4.76 34.99 0.57
C LYS A 802 -5.57 34.19 1.60
N ILE A 803 -5.80 34.73 2.80
CA ILE A 803 -6.59 34.07 3.85
C ILE A 803 -8.03 33.81 3.38
N PHE A 804 -8.69 34.80 2.79
CA PHE A 804 -10.04 34.65 2.29
C PHE A 804 -10.12 33.70 1.09
N TYR A 805 -9.12 33.73 0.20
CA TYR A 805 -9.03 32.79 -0.90
C TYR A 805 -8.77 31.34 -0.43
N LEU A 806 -8.02 31.17 0.67
CA LEU A 806 -7.83 29.88 1.30
C LEU A 806 -9.18 29.25 1.67
N PHE A 807 -10.11 30.01 2.26
CA PHE A 807 -11.46 29.51 2.59
C PHE A 807 -12.21 28.98 1.36
N ASN A 808 -12.06 29.61 0.20
CA ASN A 808 -12.67 29.15 -1.03
C ASN A 808 -12.04 27.84 -1.52
N ILE A 809 -10.71 27.70 -1.53
CA ILE A 809 -10.00 26.53 -2.10
C ILE A 809 -10.08 25.29 -1.22
N ARG A 810 -10.22 25.44 0.10
CA ARG A 810 -10.20 24.30 1.06
C ARG A 810 -11.28 23.27 0.78
N THR A 811 -12.43 23.65 0.32
CA THR A 811 -13.55 22.74 0.07
C THR A 811 -14.14 22.97 -1.31
N SER A 812 -14.64 21.90 -1.96
CA SER A 812 -15.44 22.00 -3.18
C SER A 812 -16.84 22.57 -2.93
N GLU A 813 -17.37 22.39 -1.71
CA GLU A 813 -18.61 23.04 -1.29
C GLU A 813 -18.38 24.54 -1.06
N SER A 814 -19.46 25.31 -0.89
CA SER A 814 -19.34 26.72 -0.55
C SER A 814 -18.50 26.93 0.70
N ALA A 815 -17.68 27.98 0.72
CA ALA A 815 -16.89 28.40 1.88
C ALA A 815 -17.75 28.68 3.14
N PHE A 816 -19.04 28.96 2.97
CA PHE A 816 -20.00 29.17 4.04
C PHE A 816 -20.66 27.88 4.54
N SER A 817 -20.33 26.72 3.98
CA SER A 817 -20.86 25.41 4.39
C SER A 817 -20.21 24.92 5.70
N LYS A 818 -20.87 23.95 6.36
CA LYS A 818 -20.30 23.28 7.54
C LYS A 818 -18.97 22.57 7.22
N ALA A 819 -18.74 22.18 5.97
CA ALA A 819 -17.49 21.54 5.55
C ALA A 819 -16.26 22.42 5.80
N SER A 820 -16.39 23.76 5.65
CA SER A 820 -15.31 24.70 5.89
C SER A 820 -14.83 24.74 7.34
N PHE A 821 -15.64 24.25 8.30
CA PHE A 821 -15.33 24.25 9.73
C PHE A 821 -14.84 22.89 10.26
N THR A 822 -14.63 21.91 9.41
CA THR A 822 -14.24 20.53 9.82
C THR A 822 -12.77 20.40 10.21
N ASN A 823 -11.91 21.32 9.78
CA ASN A 823 -10.47 21.27 10.05
C ASN A 823 -10.05 22.37 11.07
N PRO A 824 -9.99 22.07 12.38
CA PRO A 824 -9.61 23.07 13.39
C PRO A 824 -8.14 23.50 13.27
N LYS A 825 -7.26 22.66 12.72
CA LYS A 825 -5.84 22.98 12.53
C LYS A 825 -5.66 24.12 11.51
N ALA A 826 -6.51 24.18 10.48
CA ALA A 826 -6.48 25.28 9.51
C ALA A 826 -6.81 26.63 10.17
N PHE A 827 -7.75 26.68 11.11
CA PHE A 827 -8.05 27.90 11.85
C PHE A 827 -6.91 28.32 12.78
N LEU A 828 -6.22 27.35 13.40
CA LEU A 828 -5.01 27.66 14.18
C LEU A 828 -3.94 28.31 13.30
N ILE A 829 -3.73 27.77 12.11
CA ILE A 829 -2.75 28.26 11.12
C ILE A 829 -3.12 29.68 10.66
N ILE A 830 -4.39 29.92 10.36
CA ILE A 830 -4.89 31.25 10.02
C ILE A 830 -4.66 32.22 11.20
N GLY A 831 -4.91 31.79 12.42
CA GLY A 831 -4.65 32.59 13.62
C GLY A 831 -3.17 32.95 13.78
N VAL A 832 -2.25 32.03 13.53
CA VAL A 832 -0.80 32.27 13.51
C VAL A 832 -0.44 33.30 12.40
N MET A 833 -1.02 33.15 11.21
CA MET A 833 -0.78 34.09 10.10
C MET A 833 -1.23 35.51 10.42
N VAL A 834 -2.42 35.64 11.01
CA VAL A 834 -2.93 36.94 11.46
C VAL A 834 -2.04 37.54 12.57
N ALA A 835 -1.61 36.71 13.52
CA ALA A 835 -0.70 37.16 14.58
C ALA A 835 0.63 37.67 14.05
N LEU A 836 1.23 36.94 13.08
CA LEU A 836 2.46 37.36 12.42
C LEU A 836 2.27 38.68 11.67
N GLN A 837 1.09 38.92 11.08
CA GLN A 837 0.77 40.13 10.37
C GLN A 837 0.60 41.33 11.33
N VAL A 838 0.01 41.09 12.50
CA VAL A 838 -0.06 42.09 13.58
C VAL A 838 1.35 42.46 14.08
N VAL A 839 2.22 41.46 14.25
CA VAL A 839 3.63 41.66 14.63
C VAL A 839 4.36 42.52 13.58
N LEU A 840 4.21 42.22 12.28
CA LEU A 840 4.80 43.01 11.20
C LEU A 840 4.36 44.48 11.25
N THR A 841 3.06 44.71 11.51
CA THR A 841 2.42 46.02 11.44
C THR A 841 2.73 46.89 12.67
N TYR A 842 2.87 46.31 13.89
CA TYR A 842 2.94 47.12 15.10
C TYR A 842 4.24 47.00 15.90
N VAL A 843 5.08 45.97 15.64
CA VAL A 843 6.33 45.83 16.40
C VAL A 843 7.41 46.77 15.79
N PRO A 844 7.99 47.69 16.59
CA PRO A 844 8.93 48.70 16.06
C PRO A 844 10.16 48.12 15.35
N PHE A 845 10.67 46.98 15.82
CA PHE A 845 11.79 46.32 15.17
C PHE A 845 11.39 45.78 13.77
N MET A 846 10.19 45.23 13.62
CA MET A 846 9.67 44.77 12.34
C MET A 846 9.37 45.94 11.39
N GLN A 847 8.78 47.01 11.94
CA GLN A 847 8.56 48.22 11.14
C GLN A 847 9.84 48.77 10.54
N LYS A 848 10.91 48.82 11.34
CA LYS A 848 12.21 49.30 10.89
C LYS A 848 12.83 48.33 9.85
N ALA A 849 12.69 47.02 10.05
CA ALA A 849 13.28 46.04 9.17
C ALA A 849 12.54 45.94 7.84
N PHE A 850 11.20 45.97 7.85
CA PHE A 850 10.37 45.78 6.65
C PHE A 850 9.75 47.07 6.10
N HIS A 851 10.17 48.23 6.61
CA HIS A 851 9.69 49.58 6.20
C HIS A 851 8.15 49.66 6.26
N THR A 852 7.56 49.16 7.35
CA THR A 852 6.12 49.17 7.61
C THR A 852 5.76 50.30 8.60
N ALA A 853 4.48 50.61 8.68
CA ALA A 853 3.94 51.63 9.58
C ALA A 853 2.65 51.16 10.26
N ASN A 854 2.25 51.86 11.33
CA ASN A 854 1.03 51.53 12.04
C ASN A 854 -0.22 51.70 11.14
N LEU A 855 -1.13 50.75 11.17
CA LEU A 855 -2.40 50.81 10.48
C LEU A 855 -3.51 51.23 11.44
N SER A 856 -4.42 52.09 10.95
CA SER A 856 -5.66 52.44 11.64
C SER A 856 -6.69 51.28 11.56
N LEU A 857 -7.72 51.33 12.38
CA LEU A 857 -8.85 50.38 12.29
C LEU A 857 -9.56 50.44 10.93
N THR A 858 -9.62 51.64 10.34
CA THR A 858 -10.12 51.81 8.95
C THR A 858 -9.26 51.10 7.94
N GLY A 859 -7.94 51.13 8.12
CA GLY A 859 -6.97 50.38 7.26
C GLY A 859 -7.23 48.85 7.33
N TRP A 860 -7.39 48.30 8.51
CA TRP A 860 -7.78 46.90 8.67
C TRP A 860 -9.13 46.59 8.05
N GLY A 861 -10.11 47.50 8.21
CA GLY A 861 -11.42 47.35 7.58
C GLY A 861 -11.37 47.28 6.06
N ILE A 862 -10.53 48.08 5.42
CA ILE A 862 -10.34 48.05 3.96
C ILE A 862 -9.64 46.75 3.54
N ALA A 863 -8.64 46.33 4.28
CA ALA A 863 -7.93 45.06 3.99
C ALA A 863 -8.86 43.82 4.15
N LEU A 864 -9.72 43.84 5.16
CA LEU A 864 -10.77 42.79 5.35
C LEU A 864 -11.81 42.84 4.21
N LEU A 865 -12.25 44.03 3.80
CA LEU A 865 -13.20 44.19 2.71
C LEU A 865 -12.61 43.67 1.39
N SER A 866 -11.35 43.96 1.13
CA SER A 866 -10.63 43.47 -0.05
C SER A 866 -10.59 41.92 -0.08
N GLY A 867 -10.26 41.30 1.03
CA GLY A 867 -10.33 39.83 1.18
C GLY A 867 -11.73 39.28 0.96
N ALA A 868 -12.76 39.94 1.54
CA ALA A 868 -14.15 39.53 1.38
C ALA A 868 -14.61 39.60 -0.08
N VAL A 869 -14.19 40.60 -0.85
CA VAL A 869 -14.47 40.70 -2.29
C VAL A 869 -13.87 39.52 -3.03
N ILE A 870 -12.61 39.13 -2.74
CA ILE A 870 -11.98 37.94 -3.34
C ILE A 870 -12.81 36.70 -3.07
N LEU A 871 -13.22 36.47 -1.81
CA LEU A 871 -14.03 35.34 -1.42
C LEU A 871 -15.38 35.33 -2.18
N LEU A 872 -16.06 36.45 -2.22
CA LEU A 872 -17.37 36.56 -2.89
C LEU A 872 -17.27 36.26 -4.39
N VAL A 873 -16.28 36.83 -5.07
CA VAL A 873 -16.08 36.59 -6.51
C VAL A 873 -15.74 35.12 -6.78
N THR A 874 -14.87 34.53 -5.98
CA THR A 874 -14.50 33.12 -6.14
C THR A 874 -15.63 32.16 -5.76
N GLU A 875 -16.50 32.52 -4.81
CA GLU A 875 -17.72 31.77 -4.47
C GLU A 875 -18.79 31.88 -5.57
N LEU A 876 -18.91 33.03 -6.20
CA LEU A 876 -19.78 33.20 -7.39
C LEU A 876 -19.35 32.30 -8.54
N ASP A 877 -18.05 32.24 -8.84
CA ASP A 877 -17.52 31.34 -9.87
C ASP A 877 -17.87 29.87 -9.53
N LYS A 878 -17.69 29.46 -8.27
CA LYS A 878 -18.04 28.13 -7.79
C LYS A 878 -19.52 27.84 -7.98
N TRP A 879 -20.39 28.77 -7.62
CA TRP A 879 -21.84 28.65 -7.76
C TRP A 879 -22.28 28.53 -9.23
N PHE A 880 -21.65 29.26 -10.15
CA PHE A 880 -21.91 29.13 -11.59
C PHE A 880 -21.47 27.78 -12.14
N ARG A 881 -20.36 27.27 -11.68
CA ARG A 881 -19.85 25.95 -12.07
C ARG A 881 -20.79 24.84 -11.60
N ASP A 882 -21.19 24.84 -10.34
CA ASP A 882 -22.08 23.83 -9.78
C ASP A 882 -23.44 23.79 -10.50
N ARG A 883 -23.97 24.96 -10.86
CA ARG A 883 -25.18 25.04 -11.70
C ARG A 883 -25.00 24.45 -13.10
N LYS A 884 -23.84 24.67 -13.68
CA LYS A 884 -23.53 24.14 -15.02
C LYS A 884 -23.41 22.61 -14.99
N GLU A 885 -22.74 22.06 -14.01
CA GLU A 885 -22.63 20.60 -13.82
C GLU A 885 -23.97 19.95 -13.48
N TYR A 886 -24.80 20.58 -12.66
CA TYR A 886 -26.17 20.14 -12.37
C TYR A 886 -27.03 20.09 -13.64
N ASN A 887 -26.96 21.09 -14.47
CA ASN A 887 -27.73 21.16 -15.74
C ASN A 887 -27.25 20.13 -16.77
N VAL A 888 -25.96 19.82 -16.84
CA VAL A 888 -25.38 18.78 -17.71
C VAL A 888 -25.79 17.39 -17.21
N GLY A 889 -25.72 17.16 -15.90
CA GLY A 889 -26.15 15.90 -15.28
C GLY A 889 -27.66 15.66 -15.47
N TYR A 890 -28.49 16.69 -15.38
CA TYR A 890 -29.95 16.59 -15.60
C TYR A 890 -30.31 16.31 -17.06
N LYS A 891 -29.51 16.81 -18.02
CA LYS A 891 -29.66 16.45 -19.44
C LYS A 891 -29.27 15.00 -19.72
N ALA A 892 -28.18 14.52 -19.13
CA ALA A 892 -27.71 13.14 -19.32
C ALA A 892 -28.62 12.07 -18.68
N ILE A 893 -29.48 12.44 -17.73
CA ILE A 893 -30.51 11.56 -17.15
C ILE A 893 -31.78 11.53 -18.00
N ARG A 894 -31.98 12.55 -18.86
CA ARG A 894 -33.17 12.68 -19.73
C ARG A 894 -32.96 12.10 -21.14
N GLU A 895 -31.72 11.93 -21.56
CA GLU A 895 -31.31 11.19 -22.77
C GLU A 895 -30.95 9.73 -22.41
#